data_78c29cbd195f1fd1a94cdb625a58d568
#
_entry.id   78c29cbd195f1fd1a94cdb625a58d568
#
_cell.length_a   1.000
_cell.length_b   1.000
_cell.length_c   1.000
_cell.angle_alpha   90.00
_cell.angle_beta   90.00
_cell.angle_gamma   90.00
#
_symmetry.space_group_name_H-M   'P 1'
#
loop_
_entity.id
_entity.type
_entity.pdbx_description
1 polymer ?
#
loop_
_entity_poly.entity_id
_entity_poly.type
_entity_poly.pdbx_seq_one_letter_code
_entity_poly.pdbx_strand_id
1 'polypeptide(L)'
;MTDYLDLFKQLMFAETEDGVEDILRECGYLTDNLDVWLPFGGTENNFATIGNQQSDATGALVEKMINSIDAMLMAACYQRGIDPKGPEAPQSMAEATARFFRVRDGHLGRLSREELRALAEEIQIVAVGGKKNPCYLIVDKGEGQTPAMFPQTFLSLMRTNKIDIPFVQGKFNAGGTGVLQFCGQKNYQLIVSRRHPGCPTHQDDQTRDLWGFTLVRRLLPSGGRRSSMYVYLAPGGRVPSFRADTISVLPGKSAGINKPDASYVADLPYGTCIKLYNYRWRGSGMATLDGRYDLEQFLLSCCLPFRITETREYRANYYSATVTGGWNRATAETDEGESRHLEDGFPAYGELNLGEIGVLPYQMAVFTKPIKKERFPHGICFVINGQVHGSFSPEFVKSRLKFDYLTDKYGALLVLVDCTAMNEKVREDFFMASRDRFRRNEVYREIEHTLIDELQNHPGLQTLNQQRRKAEVEQQQSEEGPAEVFQQLLKADPTLAAVFSPGDRLSTTTGPNPSPTPFVGRKFPNFFRLKSPKEGGTKGCPLNRTCRVEFETDVVNDYFKRADSPGNIVIDPPNLIEGGSHLWNGRFEAHFRVPWDAEVGTLIPVTVSVSDVMHPNPFVCHFQLRADPEVMEDQPSGSSSRSAQRPSPNGRTSRVVLSTPKFREVRKSEWEKYSPPFTPYESIRIKNDGQGGYDYLVNIDSAFLVRELKQPKENEGQPVKLWFIWGLILAAMGMLNHDQRLVRERAKLGKQDDDLTPSEEGDRDLLEQVNLACNGLAETLIPVTRLYRNLRENSE
;
A
#
# COMPACT_ATOMS: atom_id res chain seq x y z
N MET A 1 -32.76 -33.75 -31.27
CA MET A 1 -32.66 -32.44 -30.63
C MET A 1 -31.67 -32.58 -29.49
N THR A 2 -30.71 -31.74 -29.42
CA THR A 2 -29.73 -31.75 -28.32
C THR A 2 -30.45 -31.44 -27.00
N ASP A 3 -30.31 -32.28 -26.00
CA ASP A 3 -30.78 -31.97 -24.66
C ASP A 3 -29.86 -30.93 -24.05
N TYR A 4 -30.35 -29.71 -23.92
CA TYR A 4 -29.55 -28.60 -23.41
C TYR A 4 -29.17 -28.72 -21.92
N LEU A 5 -30.00 -29.44 -21.13
CA LEU A 5 -29.62 -29.72 -19.74
C LEU A 5 -28.46 -30.70 -19.68
N ASP A 6 -28.46 -31.71 -20.52
CA ASP A 6 -27.35 -32.68 -20.58
C ASP A 6 -26.08 -32.04 -21.11
N LEU A 7 -26.18 -31.29 -22.20
CA LEU A 7 -25.05 -30.52 -22.73
C LEU A 7 -24.44 -29.56 -21.67
N PHE A 8 -25.31 -28.83 -20.93
CA PHE A 8 -24.84 -27.98 -19.83
C PHE A 8 -24.09 -28.78 -18.78
N LYS A 9 -24.64 -29.92 -18.35
CA LYS A 9 -23.97 -30.78 -17.33
C LYS A 9 -22.60 -31.29 -17.83
N GLN A 10 -22.55 -31.79 -19.06
CA GLN A 10 -21.26 -32.24 -19.64
C GLN A 10 -20.22 -31.11 -19.68
N LEU A 11 -20.60 -29.92 -20.16
CA LEU A 11 -19.70 -28.78 -20.17
C LEU A 11 -19.32 -28.36 -18.75
N MET A 12 -20.23 -28.36 -17.77
CA MET A 12 -19.94 -28.03 -16.39
C MET A 12 -18.93 -29.00 -15.74
N PHE A 13 -19.04 -30.30 -16.05
CA PHE A 13 -18.12 -31.31 -15.50
C PHE A 13 -16.80 -31.44 -16.27
N ALA A 14 -16.71 -30.97 -17.51
CA ALA A 14 -15.46 -30.96 -18.26
C ALA A 14 -14.38 -30.12 -17.54
N GLU A 15 -13.22 -30.67 -17.26
CA GLU A 15 -12.14 -30.01 -16.51
C GLU A 15 -10.98 -29.51 -17.39
N THR A 16 -11.07 -29.77 -18.71
CA THR A 16 -10.03 -29.39 -19.67
C THR A 16 -10.65 -28.81 -20.94
N GLU A 17 -9.86 -28.00 -21.69
CA GLU A 17 -10.30 -27.50 -22.99
C GLU A 17 -10.51 -28.63 -24.00
N ASP A 18 -9.72 -29.70 -23.95
CA ASP A 18 -9.87 -30.84 -24.84
C ASP A 18 -11.18 -31.59 -24.54
N GLY A 19 -11.52 -31.78 -23.26
CA GLY A 19 -12.82 -32.37 -22.87
C GLY A 19 -14.02 -31.52 -23.36
N VAL A 20 -13.87 -30.19 -23.34
CA VAL A 20 -14.88 -29.30 -23.92
C VAL A 20 -15.02 -29.52 -25.44
N GLU A 21 -13.90 -29.66 -26.16
CA GLU A 21 -13.97 -29.93 -27.63
C GLU A 21 -14.56 -31.28 -27.98
N ASP A 22 -14.27 -32.32 -27.17
CA ASP A 22 -14.90 -33.64 -27.41
C ASP A 22 -16.43 -33.55 -27.27
N ILE A 23 -16.92 -32.88 -26.24
CA ILE A 23 -18.35 -32.62 -26.06
C ILE A 23 -18.95 -31.83 -27.25
N LEU A 24 -18.27 -30.76 -27.66
CA LEU A 24 -18.70 -29.95 -28.81
C LEU A 24 -18.70 -30.74 -30.09
N ARG A 25 -17.76 -31.66 -30.29
CA ARG A 25 -17.67 -32.55 -31.45
C ARG A 25 -18.84 -33.53 -31.49
N GLU A 26 -19.13 -34.17 -30.36
CA GLU A 26 -20.22 -35.11 -30.21
C GLU A 26 -21.59 -34.43 -30.47
N CYS A 27 -21.76 -33.21 -30.02
CA CYS A 27 -22.99 -32.43 -30.24
C CYS A 27 -23.06 -31.75 -31.61
N GLY A 28 -22.01 -31.83 -32.45
CA GLY A 28 -21.96 -31.16 -33.76
C GLY A 28 -21.73 -29.64 -33.67
N TYR A 29 -21.30 -29.13 -32.52
CA TYR A 29 -21.02 -27.70 -32.32
C TYR A 29 -19.53 -27.33 -32.44
N LEU A 30 -18.62 -28.27 -32.67
CA LEU A 30 -17.21 -27.96 -32.95
C LEU A 30 -17.07 -27.51 -34.42
N THR A 31 -17.53 -26.30 -34.70
CA THR A 31 -17.55 -25.69 -36.04
C THR A 31 -17.26 -24.20 -35.91
N ASP A 32 -16.79 -23.58 -37.00
CA ASP A 32 -16.61 -22.10 -37.08
C ASP A 32 -17.82 -21.40 -37.74
N ASN A 33 -18.96 -22.13 -37.89
CA ASN A 33 -20.19 -21.60 -38.45
C ASN A 33 -20.82 -20.54 -37.53
N LEU A 34 -21.05 -19.34 -38.09
CA LEU A 34 -21.62 -18.19 -37.37
C LEU A 34 -23.17 -18.36 -37.15
N ASP A 35 -23.82 -19.36 -37.71
CA ASP A 35 -25.22 -19.72 -37.38
C ASP A 35 -25.30 -20.44 -35.99
N VAL A 36 -24.16 -20.96 -35.51
CA VAL A 36 -24.02 -21.64 -34.21
C VAL A 36 -23.28 -20.75 -33.20
N TRP A 37 -22.33 -20.01 -33.71
CA TRP A 37 -21.45 -19.17 -32.87
C TRP A 37 -21.60 -17.69 -33.26
N LEU A 38 -22.24 -16.91 -32.41
CA LEU A 38 -22.43 -15.49 -32.67
C LEU A 38 -21.21 -14.68 -32.17
N PRO A 39 -20.83 -13.59 -32.87
CA PRO A 39 -19.77 -12.69 -32.42
C PRO A 39 -20.09 -12.08 -31.06
N PHE A 40 -19.11 -12.16 -30.12
CA PHE A 40 -19.25 -11.52 -28.82
C PHE A 40 -19.36 -10.00 -28.98
N GLY A 41 -20.32 -9.39 -28.28
CA GLY A 41 -20.62 -7.95 -28.41
C GLY A 41 -21.29 -7.56 -29.72
N GLY A 42 -21.72 -8.53 -30.57
CA GLY A 42 -22.34 -8.27 -31.86
C GLY A 42 -21.38 -7.71 -32.91
N THR A 43 -20.05 -7.78 -32.69
CA THR A 43 -19.04 -7.29 -33.61
C THR A 43 -17.94 -8.33 -33.80
N GLU A 44 -17.51 -8.51 -35.07
CA GLU A 44 -16.45 -9.44 -35.44
C GLU A 44 -15.06 -8.94 -35.01
N ASN A 45 -14.85 -7.63 -34.96
CA ASN A 45 -13.59 -7.02 -34.58
C ASN A 45 -13.52 -6.78 -33.06
N ASN A 46 -13.69 -7.82 -32.25
CA ASN A 46 -13.79 -7.74 -30.79
C ASN A 46 -12.51 -8.19 -30.05
N PHE A 47 -11.56 -8.82 -30.75
CA PHE A 47 -10.39 -9.44 -30.14
C PHE A 47 -9.48 -8.42 -29.42
N ALA A 48 -9.16 -7.30 -30.07
CA ALA A 48 -8.31 -6.26 -29.46
C ALA A 48 -9.02 -5.57 -28.28
N THR A 49 -10.31 -5.32 -28.40
CA THR A 49 -11.11 -4.69 -27.35
C THR A 49 -11.13 -5.56 -26.08
N ILE A 50 -11.33 -6.86 -26.23
CA ILE A 50 -11.35 -7.81 -25.09
C ILE A 50 -9.95 -8.03 -24.54
N GLY A 51 -8.93 -8.18 -25.41
CA GLY A 51 -7.55 -8.44 -25.02
C GLY A 51 -6.87 -7.29 -24.27
N ASN A 52 -7.34 -6.06 -24.45
CA ASN A 52 -6.78 -4.87 -23.82
C ASN A 52 -7.47 -4.46 -22.50
N GLN A 53 -8.46 -5.23 -22.01
CA GLN A 53 -9.20 -4.88 -20.79
C GLN A 53 -8.37 -5.04 -19.52
N GLN A 54 -7.57 -6.08 -19.44
CA GLN A 54 -6.76 -6.39 -18.26
C GLN A 54 -5.39 -6.94 -18.66
N SER A 55 -4.35 -6.53 -17.95
CA SER A 55 -2.99 -7.03 -18.16
C SER A 55 -2.61 -8.17 -17.21
N ASP A 56 -3.37 -8.35 -16.13
CA ASP A 56 -3.14 -9.33 -15.07
C ASP A 56 -4.35 -10.26 -14.84
N ALA A 57 -4.08 -11.55 -14.68
CA ALA A 57 -5.11 -12.55 -14.46
C ALA A 57 -5.87 -12.36 -13.14
N THR A 58 -5.18 -11.90 -12.10
CA THR A 58 -5.81 -11.63 -10.79
C THR A 58 -6.72 -10.42 -10.88
N GLY A 59 -6.26 -9.34 -11.52
CA GLY A 59 -7.08 -8.15 -11.76
C GLY A 59 -8.35 -8.48 -12.53
N ALA A 60 -8.25 -9.37 -13.52
CA ALA A 60 -9.40 -9.84 -14.28
C ALA A 60 -10.40 -10.66 -13.43
N LEU A 61 -9.93 -11.50 -12.50
CA LEU A 61 -10.78 -12.21 -11.53
C LEU A 61 -11.46 -11.23 -10.58
N VAL A 62 -10.73 -10.23 -10.10
CA VAL A 62 -11.29 -9.19 -9.21
C VAL A 62 -12.46 -8.46 -9.87
N GLU A 63 -12.36 -8.15 -11.15
CA GLU A 63 -13.50 -7.58 -11.91
C GLU A 63 -14.73 -8.50 -11.93
N LYS A 64 -14.54 -9.82 -12.01
CA LYS A 64 -15.64 -10.77 -11.87
C LYS A 64 -16.26 -10.75 -10.48
N MET A 65 -15.41 -10.65 -9.43
CA MET A 65 -15.90 -10.56 -8.05
C MET A 65 -16.68 -9.27 -7.80
N ILE A 66 -16.21 -8.15 -8.32
CA ILE A 66 -16.94 -6.87 -8.24
C ILE A 66 -18.29 -6.99 -8.96
N ASN A 67 -18.34 -7.62 -10.14
CA ASN A 67 -19.61 -7.85 -10.83
C ASN A 67 -20.57 -8.75 -10.02
N SER A 68 -20.07 -9.75 -9.30
CA SER A 68 -20.87 -10.57 -8.39
C SER A 68 -21.39 -9.77 -7.20
N ILE A 69 -20.55 -8.89 -6.62
CA ILE A 69 -20.98 -7.96 -5.55
C ILE A 69 -22.08 -7.02 -6.08
N ASP A 70 -21.87 -6.41 -7.23
CA ASP A 70 -22.88 -5.57 -7.90
C ASP A 70 -24.21 -6.31 -8.08
N ALA A 71 -24.15 -7.58 -8.55
CA ALA A 71 -25.36 -8.40 -8.77
C ALA A 71 -26.10 -8.68 -7.46
N MET A 72 -25.38 -8.85 -6.35
CA MET A 72 -25.97 -8.99 -5.02
C MET A 72 -26.66 -7.71 -4.54
N LEU A 73 -26.00 -6.56 -4.72
CA LEU A 73 -26.57 -5.26 -4.35
C LEU A 73 -27.82 -4.96 -5.17
N MET A 74 -27.78 -5.24 -6.48
CA MET A 74 -28.92 -5.08 -7.38
C MET A 74 -30.09 -5.98 -6.98
N ALA A 75 -29.84 -7.26 -6.72
CA ALA A 75 -30.86 -8.17 -6.25
C ALA A 75 -31.51 -7.69 -4.95
N ALA A 76 -30.71 -7.26 -3.99
CA ALA A 76 -31.20 -6.77 -2.70
C ALA A 76 -32.01 -5.48 -2.83
N CYS A 77 -31.67 -4.61 -3.79
CA CYS A 77 -32.42 -3.41 -4.13
C CYS A 77 -33.81 -3.76 -4.71
N TYR A 78 -33.84 -4.59 -5.73
CA TYR A 78 -35.09 -5.04 -6.36
C TYR A 78 -36.02 -5.80 -5.42
N GLN A 79 -35.50 -6.69 -4.58
CA GLN A 79 -36.31 -7.43 -3.60
C GLN A 79 -37.02 -6.54 -2.58
N ARG A 80 -36.52 -5.32 -2.40
CA ARG A 80 -37.14 -4.30 -1.54
C ARG A 80 -38.11 -3.37 -2.28
N GLY A 81 -38.33 -3.62 -3.57
CA GLY A 81 -39.19 -2.81 -4.41
C GLY A 81 -38.60 -1.44 -4.75
N ILE A 82 -37.29 -1.25 -4.59
CA ILE A 82 -36.60 0.02 -4.88
C ILE A 82 -36.13 0.01 -6.32
N ASP A 83 -36.43 1.08 -7.05
CA ASP A 83 -35.85 1.32 -8.37
C ASP A 83 -34.38 1.72 -8.22
N PRO A 84 -33.39 0.98 -8.77
CA PRO A 84 -31.98 1.31 -8.67
C PRO A 84 -31.59 2.69 -9.20
N LYS A 85 -32.43 3.29 -10.07
CA LYS A 85 -32.24 4.62 -10.64
C LYS A 85 -33.14 5.67 -9.97
N GLY A 86 -33.95 5.25 -9.05
CA GLY A 86 -34.94 6.13 -8.37
C GLY A 86 -34.28 6.91 -7.21
N PRO A 87 -34.98 7.92 -6.71
CA PRO A 87 -34.47 8.78 -5.64
C PRO A 87 -34.32 8.06 -4.29
N GLU A 88 -34.96 6.89 -4.13
CA GLU A 88 -34.85 6.05 -2.92
C GLU A 88 -33.66 5.07 -2.98
N ALA A 89 -32.96 4.99 -4.13
CA ALA A 89 -31.82 4.15 -4.29
C ALA A 89 -30.64 4.63 -3.42
N PRO A 90 -29.82 3.69 -2.88
CA PRO A 90 -28.59 4.08 -2.20
C PRO A 90 -27.70 4.93 -3.10
N GLN A 91 -27.06 5.94 -2.54
CA GLN A 91 -26.18 6.84 -3.30
C GLN A 91 -24.72 6.37 -3.36
N SER A 92 -24.39 5.31 -2.62
CA SER A 92 -23.05 4.70 -2.62
C SER A 92 -23.14 3.20 -2.36
N MET A 93 -22.06 2.49 -2.71
CA MET A 93 -21.93 1.07 -2.40
C MET A 93 -21.89 0.83 -0.89
N ALA A 94 -21.26 1.70 -0.12
CA ALA A 94 -21.23 1.64 1.34
C ALA A 94 -22.64 1.78 1.95
N GLU A 95 -23.44 2.72 1.46
CA GLU A 95 -24.83 2.88 1.87
C GLU A 95 -25.68 1.65 1.52
N ALA A 96 -25.50 1.10 0.31
CA ALA A 96 -26.20 -0.09 -0.12
C ALA A 96 -25.88 -1.30 0.78
N THR A 97 -24.62 -1.50 1.10
CA THR A 97 -24.19 -2.59 2.00
C THR A 97 -24.70 -2.41 3.42
N ALA A 98 -24.68 -1.18 3.94
CA ALA A 98 -25.22 -0.87 5.25
C ALA A 98 -26.75 -1.14 5.31
N ARG A 99 -27.48 -0.65 4.31
CA ARG A 99 -28.94 -0.72 4.24
C ARG A 99 -29.46 -2.14 3.96
N PHE A 100 -28.77 -2.90 3.10
CA PHE A 100 -29.25 -4.19 2.63
C PHE A 100 -28.66 -5.38 3.37
N PHE A 101 -27.40 -5.27 3.81
CA PHE A 101 -26.64 -6.39 4.39
C PHE A 101 -26.15 -6.13 5.83
N ARG A 102 -26.57 -5.00 6.43
CA ARG A 102 -26.20 -4.59 7.80
C ARG A 102 -24.70 -4.38 8.02
N VAL A 103 -23.97 -4.14 6.94
CA VAL A 103 -22.54 -3.81 7.01
C VAL A 103 -22.39 -2.31 7.30
N ARG A 104 -22.31 -1.96 8.59
CA ARG A 104 -22.26 -0.55 9.01
C ARG A 104 -21.01 0.12 8.46
N ASP A 105 -21.20 1.27 7.82
CA ASP A 105 -20.15 2.13 7.24
C ASP A 105 -19.22 1.41 6.26
N GLY A 106 -19.67 0.30 5.65
CA GLY A 106 -18.85 -0.49 4.74
C GLY A 106 -17.74 -1.30 5.42
N HIS A 107 -17.69 -1.35 6.76
CA HIS A 107 -16.65 -2.05 7.50
C HIS A 107 -17.07 -3.47 7.89
N LEU A 108 -16.56 -4.46 7.16
CA LEU A 108 -16.80 -5.87 7.43
C LEU A 108 -16.24 -6.33 8.79
N GLY A 109 -15.22 -5.66 9.33
CA GLY A 109 -14.64 -5.98 10.64
C GLY A 109 -15.57 -5.83 11.82
N ARG A 110 -16.76 -5.22 11.64
CA ARG A 110 -17.80 -5.09 12.66
C ARG A 110 -18.79 -6.26 12.71
N LEU A 111 -18.71 -7.14 11.72
CA LEU A 111 -19.53 -8.35 11.66
C LEU A 111 -18.85 -9.48 12.44
N SER A 112 -19.65 -10.32 13.09
CA SER A 112 -19.14 -11.54 13.70
C SER A 112 -18.58 -12.50 12.64
N ARG A 113 -17.73 -13.43 13.06
CA ARG A 113 -17.19 -14.47 12.17
C ARG A 113 -18.27 -15.32 11.52
N GLU A 114 -19.37 -15.53 12.22
CA GLU A 114 -20.52 -16.29 11.71
C GLU A 114 -21.28 -15.52 10.63
N GLU A 115 -21.56 -14.24 10.87
CA GLU A 115 -22.18 -13.35 9.88
C GLU A 115 -21.31 -13.19 8.62
N LEU A 116 -20.00 -13.01 8.78
CA LEU A 116 -19.07 -12.96 7.64
C LEU A 116 -19.06 -14.23 6.82
N ARG A 117 -19.11 -15.40 7.48
CA ARG A 117 -19.18 -16.70 6.79
C ARG A 117 -20.50 -16.88 6.06
N ALA A 118 -21.60 -16.53 6.67
CA ALA A 118 -22.92 -16.64 6.06
C ALA A 118 -23.04 -15.75 4.82
N LEU A 119 -22.60 -14.49 4.90
CA LEU A 119 -22.57 -13.59 3.76
C LEU A 119 -21.63 -14.07 2.66
N ALA A 120 -20.47 -14.60 3.02
CA ALA A 120 -19.48 -15.08 2.05
C ALA A 120 -19.93 -16.32 1.27
N GLU A 121 -20.95 -17.06 1.73
CA GLU A 121 -21.53 -18.18 1.00
C GLU A 121 -22.40 -17.74 -0.20
N GLU A 122 -22.79 -16.48 -0.22
CA GLU A 122 -23.60 -15.92 -1.31
C GLU A 122 -22.77 -15.62 -2.57
N ILE A 123 -21.45 -15.45 -2.42
CA ILE A 123 -20.50 -15.21 -3.50
C ILE A 123 -19.31 -16.15 -3.31
N GLN A 124 -19.00 -16.99 -4.28
CA GLN A 124 -17.95 -18.00 -4.14
C GLN A 124 -17.02 -18.06 -5.35
N ILE A 125 -15.73 -18.28 -5.08
CA ILE A 125 -14.76 -18.77 -6.04
C ILE A 125 -14.45 -20.22 -5.66
N VAL A 126 -14.62 -21.15 -6.58
CA VAL A 126 -14.33 -22.57 -6.37
C VAL A 126 -13.26 -23.02 -7.33
N ALA A 127 -12.14 -23.51 -6.79
CA ALA A 127 -11.07 -24.10 -7.58
C ALA A 127 -11.36 -25.58 -7.80
N VAL A 128 -11.43 -26.01 -9.07
CA VAL A 128 -11.73 -27.39 -9.49
C VAL A 128 -10.75 -27.87 -10.54
N GLY A 129 -10.75 -29.17 -10.85
CA GLY A 129 -9.94 -29.77 -11.89
C GLY A 129 -8.50 -30.06 -11.48
N GLY A 130 -7.60 -30.06 -12.45
CA GLY A 130 -6.20 -30.41 -12.25
C GLY A 130 -5.38 -29.32 -11.55
N LYS A 131 -4.35 -29.71 -10.80
CA LYS A 131 -3.46 -28.74 -10.11
C LYS A 131 -2.67 -27.84 -11.06
N LYS A 132 -2.25 -28.35 -12.22
CA LYS A 132 -1.45 -27.60 -13.20
C LYS A 132 -2.28 -26.66 -14.06
N ASN A 133 -3.47 -27.10 -14.44
CA ASN A 133 -4.38 -26.37 -15.31
C ASN A 133 -5.76 -26.28 -14.63
N PRO A 134 -5.91 -25.49 -13.56
CA PRO A 134 -7.17 -25.43 -12.81
C PRO A 134 -8.28 -24.77 -13.61
N CYS A 135 -9.50 -25.15 -13.29
CA CYS A 135 -10.69 -24.39 -13.61
C CYS A 135 -11.15 -23.64 -12.36
N TYR A 136 -11.77 -22.49 -12.57
CA TYR A 136 -12.38 -21.72 -11.47
C TYR A 136 -13.84 -21.46 -11.77
N LEU A 137 -14.69 -21.74 -10.77
CA LEU A 137 -16.08 -21.35 -10.79
C LEU A 137 -16.22 -20.05 -10.01
N ILE A 138 -16.93 -19.08 -10.58
CA ILE A 138 -17.32 -17.85 -9.91
C ILE A 138 -18.84 -17.91 -9.83
N VAL A 139 -19.37 -17.99 -8.62
CA VAL A 139 -20.79 -18.22 -8.36
C VAL A 139 -21.32 -17.11 -7.46
N ASP A 140 -22.46 -16.53 -7.85
CA ASP A 140 -23.19 -15.60 -6.99
C ASP A 140 -24.69 -15.91 -7.02
N LYS A 141 -25.35 -15.62 -5.90
CA LYS A 141 -26.81 -15.66 -5.77
C LYS A 141 -27.43 -14.27 -5.95
N GLY A 142 -26.85 -13.51 -6.88
CA GLY A 142 -27.28 -12.16 -7.22
C GLY A 142 -28.53 -12.13 -8.08
N GLU A 143 -28.73 -11.01 -8.79
CA GLU A 143 -29.93 -10.82 -9.62
C GLU A 143 -30.09 -11.83 -10.74
N GLY A 144 -28.99 -12.41 -11.26
CA GLY A 144 -29.01 -13.30 -12.42
C GLY A 144 -29.57 -12.65 -13.68
N GLN A 145 -29.58 -13.39 -14.79
CA GLN A 145 -30.13 -12.89 -16.08
C GLN A 145 -31.00 -13.96 -16.75
N THR A 146 -31.99 -13.51 -17.50
CA THR A 146 -32.77 -14.41 -18.36
C THR A 146 -31.99 -14.74 -19.63
N PRO A 147 -32.17 -15.92 -20.25
CA PRO A 147 -31.54 -16.28 -21.52
C PRO A 147 -31.63 -15.21 -22.61
N ALA A 148 -32.80 -14.58 -22.72
CA ALA A 148 -33.04 -13.51 -23.69
C ALA A 148 -32.20 -12.26 -23.47
N MET A 149 -31.75 -12.02 -22.23
CA MET A 149 -30.98 -10.84 -21.85
C MET A 149 -29.45 -11.05 -21.95
N PHE A 150 -28.96 -12.28 -22.16
CA PHE A 150 -27.51 -12.54 -22.24
C PHE A 150 -26.81 -11.68 -23.30
N PRO A 151 -27.33 -11.52 -24.55
CA PRO A 151 -26.66 -10.66 -25.54
C PRO A 151 -26.56 -9.20 -25.14
N GLN A 152 -27.42 -8.75 -24.23
CA GLN A 152 -27.48 -7.35 -23.78
C GLN A 152 -26.72 -7.13 -22.45
N THR A 153 -26.33 -8.20 -21.77
CA THR A 153 -25.68 -8.18 -20.46
C THR A 153 -24.32 -8.85 -20.52
N PHE A 154 -24.21 -10.16 -20.24
CA PHE A 154 -22.94 -10.89 -20.17
C PHE A 154 -22.12 -10.87 -21.47
N LEU A 155 -22.81 -10.84 -22.62
CA LEU A 155 -22.21 -10.96 -23.95
C LEU A 155 -22.15 -9.63 -24.70
N SER A 156 -22.44 -8.51 -24.00
CA SER A 156 -22.33 -7.17 -24.57
C SER A 156 -20.97 -6.57 -24.35
N LEU A 157 -20.57 -5.65 -25.23
CA LEU A 157 -19.39 -4.82 -25.08
C LEU A 157 -19.82 -3.35 -25.02
N MET A 158 -19.24 -2.60 -24.09
CA MET A 158 -19.40 -1.13 -23.97
C MET A 158 -20.86 -0.65 -23.81
N ARG A 159 -21.76 -1.47 -23.27
CA ARG A 159 -23.12 -1.01 -22.94
C ARG A 159 -23.14 -0.31 -21.58
N THR A 160 -23.92 0.76 -21.50
CA THR A 160 -24.02 1.64 -20.31
C THR A 160 -25.16 1.23 -19.36
N ASN A 161 -25.40 -0.07 -19.19
CA ASN A 161 -26.55 -0.57 -18.43
C ASN A 161 -26.60 -0.09 -16.97
N LYS A 162 -25.43 0.13 -16.37
CA LYS A 162 -25.26 0.48 -14.95
C LYS A 162 -24.71 1.89 -14.71
N ILE A 163 -24.55 2.71 -15.75
CA ILE A 163 -23.86 4.02 -15.61
C ILE A 163 -24.58 4.98 -14.67
N ASP A 164 -25.92 4.90 -14.65
CA ASP A 164 -26.77 5.77 -13.83
C ASP A 164 -27.09 5.18 -12.45
N ILE A 165 -26.43 4.09 -12.06
CA ILE A 165 -26.67 3.44 -10.77
C ILE A 165 -25.51 3.79 -9.81
N PRO A 166 -25.75 4.59 -8.77
CA PRO A 166 -24.67 5.14 -7.94
C PRO A 166 -24.00 4.12 -7.02
N PHE A 167 -24.69 3.03 -6.66
CA PHE A 167 -24.21 2.04 -5.69
C PHE A 167 -23.57 0.78 -6.32
N VAL A 168 -23.24 0.81 -7.62
CA VAL A 168 -22.51 -0.27 -8.30
C VAL A 168 -21.22 0.26 -8.94
N GLN A 169 -20.24 -0.62 -9.07
CA GLN A 169 -18.91 -0.23 -9.57
C GLN A 169 -18.71 -0.53 -11.05
N GLY A 170 -19.35 -1.58 -11.58
CA GLY A 170 -19.22 -1.99 -12.97
C GLY A 170 -20.04 -1.11 -13.90
N LYS A 171 -19.43 -0.06 -14.50
CA LYS A 171 -20.17 0.91 -15.34
C LYS A 171 -20.31 0.51 -16.80
N PHE A 172 -19.35 -0.18 -17.40
CA PHE A 172 -19.21 -0.31 -18.87
C PHE A 172 -19.34 -1.71 -19.45
N ASN A 173 -19.70 -2.73 -18.69
CA ASN A 173 -19.81 -4.14 -19.12
C ASN A 173 -18.57 -4.70 -19.86
N ALA A 174 -17.43 -4.05 -19.76
CA ALA A 174 -16.20 -4.42 -20.49
C ALA A 174 -15.20 -5.15 -19.56
N GLY A 175 -15.04 -4.72 -18.33
CA GLY A 175 -14.04 -5.25 -17.38
C GLY A 175 -14.16 -6.77 -17.18
N GLY A 176 -15.38 -7.29 -17.12
CA GLY A 176 -15.63 -8.71 -16.97
C GLY A 176 -15.18 -9.60 -18.13
N THR A 177 -14.85 -9.05 -19.30
CA THR A 177 -14.36 -9.83 -20.45
C THR A 177 -12.86 -10.09 -20.40
N GLY A 178 -12.11 -9.34 -19.59
CA GLY A 178 -10.65 -9.46 -19.45
C GLY A 178 -10.17 -10.85 -19.01
N VAL A 179 -11.01 -11.65 -18.37
CA VAL A 179 -10.66 -13.04 -17.96
C VAL A 179 -10.46 -13.97 -19.16
N LEU A 180 -11.10 -13.71 -20.31
CA LEU A 180 -11.10 -14.61 -21.46
C LEU A 180 -9.68 -14.90 -21.95
N GLN A 181 -8.82 -13.91 -22.03
CA GLN A 181 -7.45 -14.07 -22.51
C GLN A 181 -6.59 -14.99 -21.62
N PHE A 182 -6.99 -15.19 -20.36
CA PHE A 182 -6.29 -16.03 -19.40
C PHE A 182 -6.85 -17.45 -19.30
N CYS A 183 -8.00 -17.75 -19.96
CA CYS A 183 -8.58 -19.07 -20.06
C CYS A 183 -7.82 -19.91 -21.10
N GLY A 184 -7.00 -20.86 -20.68
CA GLY A 184 -6.30 -21.81 -21.52
C GLY A 184 -5.65 -21.25 -22.78
N GLN A 185 -5.70 -22.01 -23.85
CA GLN A 185 -5.22 -21.61 -25.19
C GLN A 185 -6.37 -21.23 -26.14
N LYS A 186 -7.54 -21.85 -25.96
CA LYS A 186 -8.73 -21.67 -26.79
C LYS A 186 -9.73 -20.69 -26.16
N ASN A 187 -9.41 -20.24 -24.96
CA ASN A 187 -10.11 -19.21 -24.19
C ASN A 187 -11.59 -19.59 -23.90
N TYR A 188 -11.82 -20.82 -23.42
CA TYR A 188 -13.17 -21.26 -23.07
C TYR A 188 -13.65 -20.67 -21.75
N GLN A 189 -14.88 -20.15 -21.76
CA GLN A 189 -15.63 -19.70 -20.59
C GLN A 189 -17.08 -20.16 -20.72
N LEU A 190 -17.61 -20.91 -19.75
CA LEU A 190 -19.03 -21.24 -19.65
C LEU A 190 -19.71 -20.22 -18.74
N ILE A 191 -20.83 -19.69 -19.19
CA ILE A 191 -21.69 -18.80 -18.41
C ILE A 191 -23.05 -19.49 -18.28
N VAL A 192 -23.56 -19.63 -17.07
CA VAL A 192 -24.92 -20.10 -16.79
C VAL A 192 -25.59 -19.16 -15.80
N SER A 193 -26.82 -18.78 -16.04
CA SER A 193 -27.56 -17.86 -15.17
C SER A 193 -29.07 -18.06 -15.25
N ARG A 194 -29.71 -17.77 -14.12
CA ARG A 194 -31.17 -17.66 -14.01
C ARG A 194 -31.54 -16.42 -13.25
N ARG A 195 -32.53 -15.71 -13.72
CA ARG A 195 -33.03 -14.50 -13.04
C ARG A 195 -33.57 -14.83 -11.66
N HIS A 196 -33.22 -14.03 -10.65
CA HIS A 196 -33.81 -14.16 -9.32
C HIS A 196 -35.30 -13.88 -9.36
N PRO A 197 -36.17 -14.72 -8.76
CA PRO A 197 -37.65 -14.57 -8.83
C PRO A 197 -38.18 -13.23 -8.30
N GLY A 198 -37.48 -12.63 -7.33
CA GLY A 198 -37.80 -11.31 -6.77
C GLY A 198 -37.30 -10.11 -7.59
N CYS A 199 -36.65 -10.33 -8.73
CA CYS A 199 -36.16 -9.27 -9.59
C CYS A 199 -37.06 -9.06 -10.81
N PRO A 200 -37.27 -7.83 -11.29
CA PRO A 200 -38.13 -7.55 -12.43
C PRO A 200 -37.57 -8.17 -13.72
N THR A 201 -38.47 -8.56 -14.60
CA THR A 201 -38.20 -9.04 -15.94
C THR A 201 -39.11 -8.31 -16.93
N HIS A 202 -38.75 -8.28 -18.22
CA HIS A 202 -39.65 -7.75 -19.24
C HIS A 202 -40.92 -8.58 -19.29
N GLN A 203 -42.06 -7.93 -19.46
CA GLN A 203 -43.38 -8.60 -19.46
C GLN A 203 -43.49 -9.69 -20.53
N ASP A 204 -42.88 -9.49 -21.69
CA ASP A 204 -42.88 -10.41 -22.83
C ASP A 204 -41.75 -11.45 -22.80
N ASP A 205 -40.91 -11.48 -21.76
CA ASP A 205 -39.81 -12.44 -21.70
C ASP A 205 -40.30 -13.83 -21.28
N GLN A 206 -40.48 -14.68 -22.28
CA GLN A 206 -40.88 -16.07 -22.10
C GLN A 206 -39.78 -16.94 -21.48
N THR A 207 -38.56 -16.44 -21.34
CA THR A 207 -37.41 -17.18 -20.81
C THR A 207 -37.14 -16.88 -19.33
N ARG A 208 -38.01 -16.09 -18.69
CA ARG A 208 -37.81 -15.60 -17.31
C ARG A 208 -37.57 -16.69 -16.25
N ASP A 209 -38.16 -17.88 -16.44
CA ASP A 209 -38.09 -19.00 -15.52
C ASP A 209 -37.07 -20.06 -15.96
N LEU A 210 -36.31 -19.81 -17.01
CA LEU A 210 -35.34 -20.74 -17.56
C LEU A 210 -33.91 -20.39 -17.10
N TRP A 211 -33.11 -21.44 -16.97
CA TRP A 211 -31.65 -21.31 -16.96
C TRP A 211 -31.18 -21.11 -18.39
N GLY A 212 -30.41 -20.02 -18.61
CA GLY A 212 -29.65 -19.82 -19.83
C GLY A 212 -28.22 -20.24 -19.64
N PHE A 213 -27.58 -20.80 -20.67
CA PHE A 213 -26.16 -21.00 -20.67
C PHE A 213 -25.55 -20.74 -22.04
N THR A 214 -24.28 -20.37 -22.06
CA THR A 214 -23.49 -20.24 -23.27
C THR A 214 -22.05 -20.52 -23.01
N LEU A 215 -21.34 -20.99 -24.01
CA LEU A 215 -19.90 -21.17 -24.00
C LEU A 215 -19.25 -20.09 -24.87
N VAL A 216 -18.37 -19.33 -24.31
CA VAL A 216 -17.51 -18.37 -25.05
C VAL A 216 -16.21 -19.04 -25.45
N ARG A 217 -15.72 -18.78 -26.64
CA ARG A 217 -14.41 -19.24 -27.13
C ARG A 217 -13.77 -18.25 -28.09
N ARG A 218 -12.49 -18.44 -28.33
CA ARG A 218 -11.73 -17.72 -29.36
C ARG A 218 -11.69 -18.54 -30.62
N LEU A 219 -12.08 -17.93 -31.73
CA LEU A 219 -11.85 -18.43 -33.08
C LEU A 219 -10.51 -17.88 -33.59
N LEU A 220 -9.63 -18.76 -34.05
CA LEU A 220 -8.35 -18.38 -34.60
C LEU A 220 -8.51 -17.90 -36.06
N PRO A 221 -7.51 -17.16 -36.62
CA PRO A 221 -7.51 -16.80 -38.02
C PRO A 221 -7.59 -18.04 -38.91
N SER A 222 -8.61 -18.12 -39.75
CA SER A 222 -8.84 -19.22 -40.72
C SER A 222 -9.81 -18.79 -41.83
N GLY A 223 -9.78 -19.45 -42.99
CA GLY A 223 -10.76 -19.28 -44.05
C GLY A 223 -10.97 -17.85 -44.57
N GLY A 224 -9.91 -17.03 -44.66
CA GLY A 224 -9.98 -15.63 -45.10
C GLY A 224 -10.10 -14.61 -43.94
N ARG A 225 -10.37 -15.03 -42.71
CA ARG A 225 -10.33 -14.20 -41.51
C ARG A 225 -8.88 -13.97 -41.09
N ARG A 226 -8.44 -12.71 -41.01
CA ARG A 226 -7.03 -12.33 -40.71
C ARG A 226 -6.76 -12.10 -39.23
N SER A 227 -7.79 -11.96 -38.41
CA SER A 227 -7.68 -11.77 -36.94
C SER A 227 -8.49 -12.79 -36.18
N SER A 228 -8.12 -13.03 -34.91
CA SER A 228 -8.94 -13.81 -34.00
C SER A 228 -10.22 -13.06 -33.65
N MET A 229 -11.26 -13.81 -33.26
CA MET A 229 -12.54 -13.27 -32.82
C MET A 229 -13.05 -14.07 -31.62
N TYR A 230 -13.64 -13.44 -30.66
CA TYR A 230 -14.40 -14.11 -29.61
C TYR A 230 -15.83 -14.30 -30.04
N VAL A 231 -16.35 -15.51 -29.82
CA VAL A 231 -17.73 -15.89 -30.16
C VAL A 231 -18.36 -16.60 -28.97
N TYR A 232 -19.69 -16.68 -28.99
CA TYR A 232 -20.46 -17.42 -28.01
C TYR A 232 -21.46 -18.37 -28.67
N LEU A 233 -21.74 -19.49 -28.00
CA LEU A 233 -22.65 -20.53 -28.48
C LEU A 233 -24.09 -20.02 -28.45
N ALA A 234 -24.74 -19.97 -29.61
CA ALA A 234 -26.13 -19.55 -29.80
C ALA A 234 -26.76 -20.22 -31.03
N PRO A 235 -27.00 -21.54 -31.03
CA PRO A 235 -27.58 -22.27 -32.14
C PRO A 235 -28.93 -21.68 -32.56
N GLY A 236 -29.04 -21.34 -33.84
CA GLY A 236 -30.24 -20.68 -34.38
C GLY A 236 -30.47 -19.28 -33.87
N GLY A 237 -29.38 -18.58 -33.44
CA GLY A 237 -29.40 -17.19 -32.97
C GLY A 237 -29.95 -17.00 -31.56
N ARG A 238 -30.09 -18.05 -30.78
CA ARG A 238 -30.64 -18.01 -29.41
C ARG A 238 -29.70 -18.68 -28.44
N VAL A 239 -29.55 -18.07 -27.25
CA VAL A 239 -28.82 -18.69 -26.14
C VAL A 239 -29.52 -19.97 -25.69
N PRO A 240 -28.80 -21.11 -25.62
CA PRO A 240 -29.36 -22.35 -25.13
C PRO A 240 -29.96 -22.20 -23.73
N SER A 241 -31.12 -22.82 -23.52
CA SER A 241 -31.83 -22.73 -22.24
C SER A 241 -32.54 -24.03 -21.88
N PHE A 242 -32.73 -24.25 -20.60
CA PHE A 242 -33.41 -25.41 -20.05
C PHE A 242 -34.19 -25.06 -18.79
N ARG A 243 -35.13 -25.94 -18.41
CA ARG A 243 -35.91 -25.79 -17.17
C ARG A 243 -35.32 -26.71 -16.11
N ALA A 244 -35.01 -26.12 -14.97
CA ALA A 244 -34.63 -26.82 -13.74
C ALA A 244 -34.92 -25.91 -12.54
N ASP A 245 -35.31 -26.47 -11.41
CA ASP A 245 -35.53 -25.70 -10.19
C ASP A 245 -34.19 -25.21 -9.62
N THR A 246 -33.19 -26.08 -9.66
CA THR A 246 -31.83 -25.80 -9.20
C THR A 246 -30.80 -26.41 -10.15
N ILE A 247 -29.57 -25.95 -10.07
CA ILE A 247 -28.40 -26.56 -10.69
C ILE A 247 -27.31 -26.83 -9.63
N SER A 248 -26.70 -28.01 -9.67
CA SER A 248 -25.65 -28.42 -8.72
C SER A 248 -24.30 -27.96 -9.23
N VAL A 249 -23.83 -26.78 -8.76
CA VAL A 249 -22.58 -26.14 -9.21
C VAL A 249 -21.67 -25.73 -8.05
N LEU A 250 -22.13 -25.88 -6.82
CA LEU A 250 -21.41 -25.54 -5.60
C LEU A 250 -20.82 -26.78 -4.94
N PRO A 251 -19.72 -26.64 -4.16
CA PRO A 251 -19.15 -27.74 -3.41
C PRO A 251 -20.07 -28.15 -2.25
N GLY A 252 -20.08 -29.46 -1.95
CA GLY A 252 -20.74 -30.00 -0.79
C GLY A 252 -20.10 -29.54 0.50
N LYS A 253 -20.86 -29.60 1.61
CA LYS A 253 -20.38 -29.28 2.96
C LYS A 253 -20.23 -30.57 3.75
N SER A 254 -19.01 -30.97 4.09
CA SER A 254 -18.76 -32.02 5.07
C SER A 254 -19.03 -31.52 6.49
N ALA A 255 -19.87 -32.21 7.22
CA ALA A 255 -20.09 -31.94 8.63
C ALA A 255 -18.80 -32.18 9.44
N GLY A 256 -18.23 -31.12 9.98
CA GLY A 256 -17.08 -31.17 10.91
C GLY A 256 -15.68 -31.23 10.25
N ILE A 257 -15.57 -31.23 8.94
CA ILE A 257 -14.30 -31.20 8.20
C ILE A 257 -14.27 -29.99 7.29
N ASN A 258 -13.12 -29.31 7.20
CA ASN A 258 -12.96 -28.15 6.32
C ASN A 258 -12.87 -28.50 4.82
N LYS A 259 -12.76 -29.77 4.46
CA LYS A 259 -12.70 -30.24 3.08
C LYS A 259 -14.12 -30.40 2.54
N PRO A 260 -14.48 -29.90 1.35
CA PRO A 260 -15.75 -30.17 0.71
C PRO A 260 -15.83 -31.64 0.28
N ASP A 261 -17.05 -32.22 0.35
CA ASP A 261 -17.30 -33.62 -0.05
C ASP A 261 -17.07 -33.84 -1.54
N ALA A 262 -17.61 -32.96 -2.36
CA ALA A 262 -17.49 -32.95 -3.80
C ALA A 262 -17.66 -31.55 -4.37
N SER A 263 -17.19 -31.36 -5.62
CA SER A 263 -17.15 -30.01 -6.24
C SER A 263 -18.51 -29.53 -6.76
N TYR A 264 -19.46 -30.46 -7.06
CA TYR A 264 -20.71 -30.14 -7.75
C TYR A 264 -21.90 -30.84 -7.07
N VAL A 265 -22.12 -30.56 -5.79
CA VAL A 265 -23.13 -31.26 -4.97
C VAL A 265 -24.18 -30.32 -4.41
N ALA A 266 -23.80 -29.09 -4.04
CA ALA A 266 -24.74 -28.15 -3.49
C ALA A 266 -25.42 -27.32 -4.59
N ASP A 267 -26.70 -27.03 -4.38
CA ASP A 267 -27.58 -26.44 -5.34
C ASP A 267 -27.55 -24.91 -5.36
N LEU A 268 -27.66 -24.37 -6.57
CA LEU A 268 -27.89 -22.96 -6.85
C LEU A 268 -29.31 -22.82 -7.42
N PRO A 269 -30.24 -22.10 -6.76
CA PRO A 269 -31.61 -21.96 -7.25
C PRO A 269 -31.80 -20.83 -8.27
N TYR A 270 -30.96 -19.82 -8.24
CA TYR A 270 -30.92 -18.65 -9.12
C TYR A 270 -29.54 -17.98 -9.00
N GLY A 271 -29.28 -16.94 -9.80
CA GLY A 271 -28.03 -16.24 -9.83
C GLY A 271 -27.17 -16.63 -11.01
N THR A 272 -25.86 -16.53 -10.85
CA THR A 272 -24.92 -16.74 -11.95
C THR A 272 -23.79 -17.68 -11.55
N CYS A 273 -23.41 -18.59 -12.44
CA CYS A 273 -22.17 -19.34 -12.35
C CYS A 273 -21.35 -19.15 -13.64
N ILE A 274 -20.10 -18.74 -13.49
CA ILE A 274 -19.14 -18.60 -14.58
C ILE A 274 -17.99 -19.57 -14.34
N LYS A 275 -17.75 -20.47 -15.31
CA LYS A 275 -16.61 -21.39 -15.28
C LYS A 275 -15.53 -20.95 -16.25
N LEU A 276 -14.33 -20.76 -15.73
CA LEU A 276 -13.11 -20.42 -16.46
C LEU A 276 -12.27 -21.69 -16.63
N TYR A 277 -12.10 -22.15 -17.87
CA TYR A 277 -11.33 -23.38 -18.11
C TYR A 277 -9.86 -23.10 -18.18
N ASN A 278 -9.03 -23.97 -17.57
CA ASN A 278 -7.58 -23.93 -17.61
C ASN A 278 -7.02 -22.51 -17.35
N TYR A 279 -7.57 -21.83 -16.35
CA TYR A 279 -7.29 -20.43 -16.08
C TYR A 279 -5.86 -20.22 -15.58
N ARG A 280 -5.12 -19.37 -16.24
CA ARG A 280 -3.70 -19.09 -15.96
C ARG A 280 -3.56 -18.03 -14.87
N TRP A 281 -3.83 -18.42 -13.65
CA TRP A 281 -3.68 -17.58 -12.48
C TRP A 281 -2.37 -17.89 -11.75
N ARG A 282 -1.59 -16.87 -11.35
CA ARG A 282 -0.35 -17.05 -10.58
C ARG A 282 -0.60 -17.70 -9.21
N GLY A 283 -1.70 -17.37 -8.57
CA GLY A 283 -2.19 -17.97 -7.33
C GLY A 283 -2.70 -19.41 -7.47
N SER A 284 -2.35 -20.10 -8.56
CA SER A 284 -2.85 -21.44 -8.87
C SER A 284 -2.26 -22.57 -8.00
N GLY A 285 -1.34 -22.24 -7.07
CA GLY A 285 -0.94 -23.16 -6.03
C GLY A 285 -2.17 -23.66 -5.24
N MET A 286 -2.35 -23.19 -4.03
CA MET A 286 -3.58 -23.43 -3.27
C MET A 286 -4.45 -22.17 -3.28
N ALA A 287 -5.67 -22.25 -3.83
CA ALA A 287 -6.53 -21.08 -4.03
C ALA A 287 -6.83 -20.35 -2.71
N THR A 288 -7.01 -21.06 -1.62
CA THR A 288 -7.31 -20.50 -0.30
C THR A 288 -6.12 -19.82 0.39
N LEU A 289 -4.90 -20.07 -0.07
CA LEU A 289 -3.67 -19.43 0.44
C LEU A 289 -3.09 -18.48 -0.60
N ASP A 290 -2.58 -19.02 -1.71
CA ASP A 290 -1.89 -18.25 -2.75
C ASP A 290 -2.88 -17.36 -3.51
N GLY A 291 -4.03 -17.93 -3.89
CA GLY A 291 -5.07 -17.21 -4.61
C GLY A 291 -5.71 -16.12 -3.76
N ARG A 292 -5.98 -16.38 -2.48
CA ARG A 292 -6.47 -15.35 -1.56
C ARG A 292 -5.50 -14.19 -1.46
N TYR A 293 -4.22 -14.47 -1.26
CA TYR A 293 -3.19 -13.44 -1.18
C TYR A 293 -3.14 -12.59 -2.45
N ASP A 294 -3.17 -13.23 -3.63
CA ASP A 294 -3.15 -12.50 -4.89
C ASP A 294 -4.39 -11.60 -5.05
N LEU A 295 -5.59 -12.10 -4.72
CA LEU A 295 -6.82 -11.29 -4.77
C LEU A 295 -6.75 -10.10 -3.79
N GLU A 296 -6.22 -10.30 -2.60
CA GLU A 296 -6.09 -9.25 -1.58
C GLU A 296 -5.09 -8.15 -1.95
N GLN A 297 -4.21 -8.36 -2.94
CA GLN A 297 -3.36 -7.29 -3.50
C GLN A 297 -4.19 -6.28 -4.33
N PHE A 298 -5.29 -6.74 -4.93
CA PHE A 298 -6.18 -5.93 -5.76
C PHE A 298 -7.47 -5.53 -5.03
N LEU A 299 -7.84 -6.24 -3.96
CA LEU A 299 -8.98 -5.95 -3.09
C LEU A 299 -8.50 -5.72 -1.67
N LEU A 300 -8.27 -4.46 -1.33
CA LEU A 300 -7.86 -4.08 0.03
C LEU A 300 -9.05 -4.11 0.99
N SER A 301 -10.23 -3.72 0.51
CA SER A 301 -11.47 -3.81 1.26
C SER A 301 -12.57 -4.31 0.34
N CYS A 302 -13.40 -5.24 0.81
CA CYS A 302 -14.57 -5.71 0.09
C CYS A 302 -15.82 -5.07 0.71
N CYS A 303 -16.76 -4.65 -0.13
CA CYS A 303 -18.06 -4.21 0.36
C CYS A 303 -18.90 -5.37 0.86
N LEU A 304 -18.81 -6.54 0.21
CA LEU A 304 -19.36 -7.81 0.68
C LEU A 304 -18.25 -8.86 0.71
N PRO A 305 -18.23 -9.75 1.71
CA PRO A 305 -17.25 -10.82 1.77
C PRO A 305 -17.59 -11.89 0.74
N PHE A 306 -16.60 -12.64 0.29
CA PHE A 306 -16.80 -13.82 -0.53
C PHE A 306 -15.98 -14.99 -0.05
N ARG A 307 -16.36 -16.20 -0.49
CA ARG A 307 -15.70 -17.43 -0.11
C ARG A 307 -14.81 -17.94 -1.21
N ILE A 308 -13.60 -18.37 -0.86
CA ILE A 308 -12.78 -19.20 -1.74
C ILE A 308 -12.84 -20.63 -1.22
N THR A 309 -13.13 -21.58 -2.12
CA THR A 309 -13.14 -23.00 -1.82
C THR A 309 -12.16 -23.73 -2.71
N GLU A 310 -11.31 -24.58 -2.09
CA GLU A 310 -10.35 -25.44 -2.76
C GLU A 310 -10.88 -26.86 -2.73
N THR A 311 -11.23 -27.41 -3.88
CA THR A 311 -11.73 -28.79 -3.98
C THR A 311 -10.65 -29.76 -4.43
N ARG A 312 -9.55 -29.26 -5.00
CA ARG A 312 -8.40 -30.07 -5.42
C ARG A 312 -7.65 -30.60 -4.20
N GLU A 313 -7.02 -31.75 -4.32
CA GLU A 313 -6.31 -32.35 -3.19
C GLU A 313 -4.95 -31.71 -2.93
N TYR A 314 -4.77 -31.19 -1.71
CA TYR A 314 -3.50 -30.69 -1.18
C TYR A 314 -3.19 -31.28 0.20
N ARG A 315 -1.93 -31.25 0.60
CA ARG A 315 -1.50 -31.75 1.92
C ARG A 315 -1.93 -30.86 3.09
N ALA A 316 -2.20 -29.60 2.83
CA ALA A 316 -2.64 -28.64 3.83
C ALA A 316 -4.18 -28.67 3.95
N ASN A 317 -4.70 -28.47 5.17
CA ASN A 317 -6.13 -28.53 5.49
C ASN A 317 -6.86 -27.17 5.34
N TYR A 318 -6.43 -26.33 4.39
CA TYR A 318 -7.03 -25.02 4.19
C TYR A 318 -7.95 -25.01 2.97
N TYR A 319 -9.07 -25.74 3.05
CA TYR A 319 -9.96 -25.91 1.91
C TYR A 319 -11.00 -24.79 1.73
N SER A 320 -11.15 -23.89 2.69
CA SER A 320 -11.99 -22.72 2.52
C SER A 320 -11.44 -21.50 3.24
N ALA A 321 -11.66 -20.33 2.66
CA ALA A 321 -11.28 -19.05 3.23
C ALA A 321 -12.38 -18.01 2.96
N THR A 322 -12.67 -17.17 3.95
CA THR A 322 -13.49 -15.97 3.78
C THR A 322 -12.57 -14.81 3.43
N VAL A 323 -12.85 -14.13 2.33
CA VAL A 323 -12.11 -12.95 1.87
C VAL A 323 -12.91 -11.71 2.22
N THR A 324 -12.31 -10.83 3.00
CA THR A 324 -12.86 -9.53 3.40
C THR A 324 -12.06 -8.37 2.83
N GLY A 325 -10.92 -8.69 2.21
CA GLY A 325 -9.95 -7.74 1.69
C GLY A 325 -8.66 -7.70 2.51
N GLY A 326 -7.56 -7.35 1.84
CA GLY A 326 -6.22 -7.37 2.43
C GLY A 326 -6.05 -6.41 3.60
N TRP A 327 -6.66 -5.23 3.53
CA TRP A 327 -6.69 -4.25 4.61
C TRP A 327 -7.44 -4.78 5.84
N ASN A 328 -8.68 -5.25 5.63
CA ASN A 328 -9.50 -5.76 6.72
C ASN A 328 -8.84 -6.95 7.44
N ARG A 329 -8.12 -7.80 6.71
CA ARG A 329 -7.35 -8.89 7.31
C ARG A 329 -6.12 -8.40 8.08
N ALA A 330 -5.43 -7.40 7.54
CA ALA A 330 -4.24 -6.84 8.18
C ALA A 330 -4.56 -6.09 9.48
N THR A 331 -5.71 -5.42 9.53
CA THR A 331 -6.17 -4.60 10.66
C THR A 331 -7.14 -5.34 11.59
N ALA A 332 -7.39 -6.64 11.37
CA ALA A 332 -8.29 -7.42 12.22
C ALA A 332 -7.80 -7.44 13.67
N GLU A 333 -8.67 -7.03 14.56
CA GLU A 333 -8.43 -7.00 16.01
C GLU A 333 -8.52 -8.41 16.61
N THR A 334 -7.83 -8.61 17.72
CA THR A 334 -8.01 -9.76 18.60
C THR A 334 -9.24 -9.56 19.47
N ASP A 335 -9.64 -10.60 20.20
CA ASP A 335 -10.72 -10.51 21.20
C ASP A 335 -10.40 -9.49 22.33
N GLU A 336 -9.13 -9.06 22.43
CA GLU A 336 -8.63 -8.05 23.37
C GLU A 336 -8.56 -6.64 22.76
N GLY A 337 -8.96 -6.45 21.50
CA GLY A 337 -9.00 -5.15 20.79
C GLY A 337 -7.66 -4.69 20.22
N GLU A 338 -6.61 -5.53 20.23
CA GLU A 338 -5.31 -5.21 19.67
C GLU A 338 -5.11 -5.89 18.31
N SER A 339 -4.49 -5.20 17.37
CA SER A 339 -4.10 -5.81 16.09
C SER A 339 -2.84 -6.66 16.25
N ARG A 340 -2.90 -7.94 15.86
CA ARG A 340 -1.77 -8.88 15.97
C ARG A 340 -0.57 -8.55 15.09
N HIS A 341 -0.78 -7.72 14.08
CA HIS A 341 0.17 -7.58 12.98
C HIS A 341 0.71 -6.17 12.83
N LEU A 342 0.14 -5.20 13.52
CA LEU A 342 0.48 -3.80 13.38
C LEU A 342 1.30 -3.27 14.54
N GLU A 343 2.13 -2.27 14.24
CA GLU A 343 2.82 -1.48 15.25
C GLU A 343 1.83 -0.64 16.07
N ASP A 344 2.20 -0.36 17.30
CA ASP A 344 1.40 0.46 18.21
C ASP A 344 1.05 1.81 17.57
N GLY A 345 -0.21 2.20 17.70
CA GLY A 345 -0.74 3.42 17.12
C GLY A 345 -1.20 3.31 15.68
N PHE A 346 -1.01 2.16 15.03
CA PHE A 346 -1.59 1.87 13.71
C PHE A 346 -2.83 0.96 13.85
N PRO A 347 -3.83 1.07 12.95
CA PRO A 347 -3.83 1.94 11.76
C PRO A 347 -3.97 3.42 12.11
N ALA A 348 -3.32 4.27 11.31
CA ALA A 348 -3.47 5.72 11.38
C ALA A 348 -4.27 6.24 10.17
N TYR A 349 -4.89 7.40 10.33
CA TYR A 349 -5.82 7.97 9.37
C TYR A 349 -5.42 9.40 9.06
N GLY A 350 -5.58 9.81 7.79
CA GLY A 350 -5.25 11.16 7.33
C GLY A 350 -6.07 11.55 6.11
N GLU A 351 -5.82 12.74 5.60
CA GLU A 351 -6.46 13.29 4.40
C GLU A 351 -5.42 14.03 3.57
N LEU A 352 -5.41 13.77 2.27
CA LEU A 352 -4.65 14.55 1.30
C LEU A 352 -5.54 15.70 0.84
N ASN A 353 -5.17 16.92 1.13
CA ASN A 353 -5.86 18.09 0.60
C ASN A 353 -5.17 18.51 -0.71
N LEU A 354 -5.90 18.42 -1.80
CA LEU A 354 -5.42 18.58 -3.16
C LEU A 354 -6.10 19.78 -3.85
N GLY A 355 -6.47 20.80 -3.12
CA GLY A 355 -7.07 22.01 -3.68
C GLY A 355 -8.29 21.71 -4.55
N GLU A 356 -8.21 22.02 -5.85
CA GLU A 356 -9.32 21.81 -6.81
C GLU A 356 -9.64 20.33 -7.09
N ILE A 357 -8.70 19.42 -6.89
CA ILE A 357 -8.91 17.97 -7.03
C ILE A 357 -9.81 17.44 -5.91
N GLY A 358 -9.79 18.08 -4.74
CA GLY A 358 -10.57 17.70 -3.57
C GLY A 358 -9.75 17.06 -2.46
N VAL A 359 -10.43 16.45 -1.51
CA VAL A 359 -9.83 15.80 -0.35
C VAL A 359 -9.89 14.28 -0.53
N LEU A 360 -8.74 13.61 -0.42
CA LEU A 360 -8.65 12.16 -0.46
C LEU A 360 -8.31 11.62 0.93
N PRO A 361 -9.22 10.91 1.60
CA PRO A 361 -8.90 10.25 2.85
C PRO A 361 -7.91 9.10 2.61
N TYR A 362 -6.99 8.93 3.54
CA TYR A 362 -6.11 7.77 3.52
C TYR A 362 -6.05 7.08 4.88
N GLN A 363 -5.69 5.82 4.83
CA GLN A 363 -5.43 4.98 6.00
C GLN A 363 -4.05 4.37 5.82
N MET A 364 -3.30 4.22 6.92
CA MET A 364 -2.00 3.58 6.85
C MET A 364 -1.77 2.62 7.99
N ALA A 365 -1.03 1.57 7.71
CA ALA A 365 -0.65 0.53 8.64
C ALA A 365 0.83 0.22 8.49
N VAL A 366 1.52 -0.05 9.59
CA VAL A 366 2.90 -0.54 9.58
C VAL A 366 2.93 -1.87 10.30
N PHE A 367 3.48 -2.89 9.64
CA PHE A 367 3.53 -4.24 10.19
C PHE A 367 4.69 -4.42 11.18
N THR A 368 4.45 -5.14 12.28
CA THR A 368 5.45 -5.44 13.32
C THR A 368 6.53 -6.40 12.85
N LYS A 369 6.28 -7.19 11.79
CA LYS A 369 7.15 -8.27 11.31
C LYS A 369 7.30 -8.25 9.80
N PRO A 370 8.37 -8.86 9.27
CA PRO A 370 8.48 -9.09 7.83
C PRO A 370 7.26 -9.82 7.28
N ILE A 371 6.63 -9.26 6.25
CA ILE A 371 5.35 -9.73 5.70
C ILE A 371 5.45 -10.99 4.83
N LYS A 372 6.64 -11.47 4.51
CA LYS A 372 6.84 -12.67 3.66
C LYS A 372 6.10 -13.91 4.16
N LYS A 373 5.94 -14.07 5.48
CA LYS A 373 5.21 -15.20 6.07
C LYS A 373 3.70 -14.97 6.11
N GLU A 374 3.28 -13.75 6.41
CA GLU A 374 1.88 -13.37 6.61
C GLU A 374 1.16 -13.03 5.31
N ARG A 375 1.92 -12.74 4.24
CA ARG A 375 1.41 -12.45 2.91
C ARG A 375 0.35 -11.33 2.92
N PHE A 376 0.69 -10.18 3.49
CA PHE A 376 -0.15 -8.98 3.42
C PHE A 376 0.18 -8.11 2.21
N PRO A 377 -0.78 -7.36 1.65
CA PRO A 377 -0.49 -6.28 0.72
C PRO A 377 0.39 -5.21 1.39
N HIS A 378 1.18 -4.49 0.64
CA HIS A 378 2.06 -3.43 1.12
C HIS A 378 2.40 -2.43 0.01
N GLY A 379 2.96 -1.30 0.40
CA GLY A 379 3.16 -0.15 -0.49
C GLY A 379 2.00 0.84 -0.37
N ILE A 380 1.82 1.68 -1.38
CA ILE A 380 0.79 2.71 -1.40
C ILE A 380 -0.22 2.37 -2.49
N CYS A 381 -1.45 2.12 -2.09
CA CYS A 381 -2.52 1.69 -2.97
C CYS A 381 -3.62 2.73 -3.04
N PHE A 382 -4.04 3.08 -4.25
CA PHE A 382 -5.17 3.96 -4.52
C PHE A 382 -6.39 3.11 -4.86
N VAL A 383 -7.45 3.27 -4.09
CA VAL A 383 -8.63 2.40 -4.18
C VAL A 383 -9.90 3.17 -4.54
N ILE A 384 -10.81 2.47 -5.21
CA ILE A 384 -12.18 2.90 -5.42
C ILE A 384 -13.07 1.76 -4.93
N ASN A 385 -13.93 2.01 -3.94
CA ASN A 385 -14.72 1.00 -3.26
C ASN A 385 -13.89 -0.23 -2.81
N GLY A 386 -12.67 0.03 -2.34
CA GLY A 386 -11.74 -0.99 -1.86
C GLY A 386 -10.99 -1.79 -2.93
N GLN A 387 -11.29 -1.64 -4.22
CA GLN A 387 -10.52 -2.20 -5.33
C GLN A 387 -9.35 -1.28 -5.66
N VAL A 388 -8.15 -1.85 -5.83
CA VAL A 388 -6.95 -1.12 -6.24
C VAL A 388 -7.03 -0.75 -7.71
N HIS A 389 -6.90 0.53 -8.02
CA HIS A 389 -6.87 1.10 -9.36
C HIS A 389 -5.48 1.59 -9.79
N GLY A 390 -4.56 1.64 -8.86
CA GLY A 390 -3.17 1.98 -9.07
C GLY A 390 -2.39 1.88 -7.77
N SER A 391 -1.09 1.69 -7.86
CA SER A 391 -0.23 1.58 -6.68
C SER A 391 1.16 2.12 -6.93
N PHE A 392 1.80 2.61 -5.87
CA PHE A 392 3.23 2.82 -5.82
C PHE A 392 3.91 1.62 -5.17
N SER A 393 4.96 1.15 -5.80
CA SER A 393 5.69 -0.03 -5.35
C SER A 393 6.36 0.19 -3.97
N PRO A 394 6.73 -0.88 -3.26
CA PRO A 394 7.54 -0.76 -2.04
C PRO A 394 8.86 -0.01 -2.24
N GLU A 395 9.42 -0.03 -3.45
CA GLU A 395 10.61 0.76 -3.77
C GLU A 395 10.34 2.27 -3.71
N PHE A 396 9.13 2.72 -3.98
CA PHE A 396 8.73 4.11 -3.78
C PHE A 396 8.83 4.54 -2.31
N VAL A 397 8.41 3.68 -1.38
CA VAL A 397 8.50 3.92 0.08
C VAL A 397 9.97 4.13 0.49
N LYS A 398 10.87 3.36 -0.10
CA LYS A 398 12.30 3.47 0.17
C LYS A 398 12.95 4.67 -0.52
N SER A 399 12.73 4.84 -1.82
CA SER A 399 13.47 5.82 -2.64
C SER A 399 12.88 7.23 -2.52
N ARG A 400 11.55 7.36 -2.53
CA ARG A 400 10.87 8.66 -2.50
C ARG A 400 10.53 9.11 -1.08
N LEU A 401 10.02 8.22 -0.22
CA LEU A 401 9.72 8.56 1.16
C LEU A 401 10.93 8.45 2.09
N LYS A 402 12.04 7.86 1.64
CA LYS A 402 13.26 7.66 2.42
C LYS A 402 13.05 6.83 3.70
N PHE A 403 12.07 5.90 3.69
CA PHE A 403 11.77 5.00 4.80
C PHE A 403 12.38 3.62 4.57
N ASP A 404 13.70 3.50 4.72
CA ASP A 404 14.44 2.24 4.50
C ASP A 404 14.01 1.10 5.46
N TYR A 405 13.52 1.46 6.65
CA TYR A 405 13.15 0.51 7.72
C TYR A 405 11.64 0.23 7.82
N LEU A 406 10.85 0.76 6.87
CA LEU A 406 9.42 0.46 6.73
C LEU A 406 9.13 -0.37 5.47
N THR A 407 10.03 -1.30 5.17
CA THR A 407 9.99 -2.20 4.00
C THR A 407 9.81 -3.65 4.42
N ASP A 408 9.68 -4.55 3.46
CA ASP A 408 9.38 -5.98 3.65
C ASP A 408 10.26 -6.68 4.69
N LYS A 409 11.53 -6.26 4.80
CA LYS A 409 12.50 -6.84 5.72
C LYS A 409 12.18 -6.56 7.19
N TYR A 410 11.64 -5.38 7.47
CA TYR A 410 11.48 -4.87 8.83
C TYR A 410 10.03 -4.80 9.30
N GLY A 411 9.08 -5.05 8.39
CA GLY A 411 7.67 -4.80 8.55
C GLY A 411 7.24 -3.60 7.70
N ALA A 412 6.55 -3.90 6.59
CA ALA A 412 6.29 -2.93 5.55
C ALA A 412 5.21 -1.92 5.94
N LEU A 413 5.27 -0.77 5.30
CA LEU A 413 4.20 0.22 5.27
C LEU A 413 3.16 -0.19 4.23
N LEU A 414 1.89 -0.13 4.60
CA LEU A 414 0.73 -0.19 3.73
C LEU A 414 -0.06 1.11 3.88
N VAL A 415 -0.30 1.80 2.77
CA VAL A 415 -1.15 2.99 2.71
C VAL A 415 -2.28 2.73 1.72
N LEU A 416 -3.49 2.99 2.16
CA LEU A 416 -4.70 2.93 1.35
C LEU A 416 -5.22 4.36 1.18
N VAL A 417 -5.17 4.90 -0.05
CA VAL A 417 -5.73 6.20 -0.41
C VAL A 417 -7.09 5.97 -1.06
N ASP A 418 -8.15 6.47 -0.44
CA ASP A 418 -9.51 6.27 -0.94
C ASP A 418 -9.92 7.35 -1.96
N CYS A 419 -10.05 6.94 -3.20
CA CYS A 419 -10.47 7.77 -4.33
C CYS A 419 -11.95 7.62 -4.67
N THR A 420 -12.76 6.97 -3.81
CA THR A 420 -14.18 6.70 -4.09
C THR A 420 -14.98 7.97 -4.31
N ALA A 421 -14.72 9.01 -3.52
CA ALA A 421 -15.38 10.32 -3.62
C ALA A 421 -14.74 11.28 -4.64
N MET A 422 -13.65 10.87 -5.31
CA MET A 422 -12.96 11.69 -6.31
C MET A 422 -13.91 12.04 -7.46
N ASN A 423 -13.87 13.29 -7.90
CA ASN A 423 -14.63 13.75 -9.06
C ASN A 423 -14.36 12.87 -10.28
N GLU A 424 -15.40 12.56 -11.06
CA GLU A 424 -15.32 11.59 -12.15
C GLU A 424 -14.32 12.00 -13.25
N LYS A 425 -14.29 13.30 -13.61
CA LYS A 425 -13.30 13.83 -14.56
C LYS A 425 -11.87 13.67 -14.06
N VAL A 426 -11.62 14.03 -12.80
CA VAL A 426 -10.31 13.87 -12.18
C VAL A 426 -9.90 12.40 -12.13
N ARG A 427 -10.86 11.50 -11.86
CA ARG A 427 -10.65 10.05 -11.85
C ARG A 427 -10.23 9.51 -13.21
N GLU A 428 -10.89 9.97 -14.29
CA GLU A 428 -10.54 9.61 -15.67
C GLU A 428 -9.18 10.18 -16.09
N ASP A 429 -8.81 11.35 -15.60
CA ASP A 429 -7.51 11.95 -15.82
C ASP A 429 -6.40 11.25 -15.04
N PHE A 430 -6.69 10.71 -13.87
CA PHE A 430 -5.71 10.08 -13.00
C PHE A 430 -5.48 8.60 -13.31
N PHE A 431 -6.55 7.80 -13.48
CA PHE A 431 -6.44 6.36 -13.73
C PHE A 431 -6.51 6.00 -15.21
N MET A 432 -5.79 4.95 -15.62
CA MET A 432 -6.00 4.34 -16.93
C MET A 432 -7.28 3.49 -16.94
N ALA A 433 -7.87 3.32 -18.11
CA ALA A 433 -9.08 2.51 -18.27
C ALA A 433 -8.88 1.04 -17.89
N SER A 434 -7.64 0.53 -17.95
CA SER A 434 -7.27 -0.82 -17.50
C SER A 434 -7.29 -0.99 -15.97
N ARG A 435 -7.44 0.09 -15.19
CA ARG A 435 -7.50 0.11 -13.72
C ARG A 435 -6.30 -0.55 -13.03
N ASP A 436 -5.12 -0.47 -13.64
CA ASP A 436 -3.88 -1.03 -13.13
C ASP A 436 -2.74 -0.02 -13.04
N ARG A 437 -2.92 1.18 -13.63
CA ARG A 437 -1.87 2.21 -13.75
C ARG A 437 -2.42 3.61 -13.75
N PHE A 438 -1.54 4.57 -13.44
CA PHE A 438 -1.81 6.00 -13.50
C PHE A 438 -1.49 6.59 -14.87
N ARG A 439 -2.22 7.64 -15.23
CA ARG A 439 -1.83 8.57 -16.30
C ARG A 439 -0.86 9.60 -15.72
N ARG A 440 0.34 9.70 -16.25
CA ARG A 440 1.38 10.64 -15.77
C ARG A 440 1.14 12.04 -16.33
N ASN A 441 0.23 12.77 -15.72
CA ASN A 441 -0.17 14.14 -16.04
C ASN A 441 0.01 15.07 -14.82
N GLU A 442 -0.54 16.27 -14.85
CA GLU A 442 -0.47 17.24 -13.75
C GLU A 442 -1.18 16.74 -12.49
N VAL A 443 -2.38 16.15 -12.63
CA VAL A 443 -3.13 15.55 -11.52
C VAL A 443 -2.28 14.49 -10.80
N TYR A 444 -1.60 13.62 -11.56
CA TYR A 444 -0.70 12.62 -10.98
C TYR A 444 0.43 13.25 -10.19
N ARG A 445 1.06 14.32 -10.73
CA ARG A 445 2.19 14.98 -10.05
C ARG A 445 1.76 15.67 -8.75
N GLU A 446 0.61 16.32 -8.77
CA GLU A 446 0.06 16.97 -7.59
C GLU A 446 -0.27 15.97 -6.48
N ILE A 447 -0.95 14.86 -6.84
CA ILE A 447 -1.24 13.79 -5.88
C ILE A 447 0.05 13.15 -5.35
N GLU A 448 1.02 12.85 -6.24
CA GLU A 448 2.31 12.27 -5.84
C GLU A 448 3.07 13.19 -4.89
N HIS A 449 3.15 14.48 -5.18
CA HIS A 449 3.87 15.47 -4.37
C HIS A 449 3.23 15.63 -2.99
N THR A 450 1.93 15.87 -2.95
CA THR A 450 1.19 16.05 -1.68
C THR A 450 1.27 14.79 -0.81
N LEU A 451 1.17 13.60 -1.42
CA LEU A 451 1.31 12.33 -0.71
C LEU A 451 2.72 12.14 -0.13
N ILE A 452 3.77 12.50 -0.88
CA ILE A 452 5.15 12.43 -0.40
C ILE A 452 5.32 13.35 0.80
N ASP A 453 4.92 14.60 0.69
CA ASP A 453 4.99 15.59 1.77
C ASP A 453 4.28 15.10 3.03
N GLU A 454 3.06 14.62 2.86
CA GLU A 454 2.21 14.15 3.94
C GLU A 454 2.85 12.96 4.70
N LEU A 455 3.29 11.93 3.95
CA LEU A 455 3.84 10.73 4.56
C LEU A 455 5.26 10.94 5.12
N GLN A 456 6.11 11.72 4.43
CA GLN A 456 7.46 12.04 4.95
C GLN A 456 7.41 12.80 6.26
N ASN A 457 6.45 13.71 6.41
CA ASN A 457 6.30 14.52 7.61
C ASN A 457 5.48 13.86 8.71
N HIS A 458 4.95 12.65 8.46
CA HIS A 458 4.14 11.94 9.46
C HIS A 458 4.99 11.50 10.67
N PRO A 459 4.71 12.01 11.88
CA PRO A 459 5.58 11.82 13.04
C PRO A 459 5.72 10.35 13.47
N GLY A 460 4.65 9.56 13.32
CA GLY A 460 4.67 8.14 13.64
C GLY A 460 5.58 7.34 12.71
N LEU A 461 5.56 7.62 11.39
CA LEU A 461 6.41 6.96 10.42
C LEU A 461 7.89 7.32 10.63
N GLN A 462 8.18 8.60 10.86
CA GLN A 462 9.53 9.07 11.16
C GLN A 462 10.09 8.40 12.43
N THR A 463 9.31 8.44 13.52
CA THR A 463 9.72 7.85 14.80
C THR A 463 10.00 6.36 14.67
N LEU A 464 9.09 5.62 14.02
CA LEU A 464 9.23 4.18 13.87
C LEU A 464 10.41 3.81 12.96
N ASN A 465 10.58 4.52 11.84
CA ASN A 465 11.72 4.32 10.94
C ASN A 465 13.05 4.53 11.69
N GLN A 466 13.13 5.55 12.54
CA GLN A 466 14.31 5.83 13.37
C GLN A 466 14.53 4.77 14.47
N GLN A 467 13.47 4.33 15.15
CA GLN A 467 13.56 3.29 16.17
C GLN A 467 14.09 1.98 15.59
N ARG A 468 13.57 1.55 14.45
CA ARG A 468 13.98 0.32 13.77
C ARG A 468 15.42 0.42 13.25
N ARG A 469 15.80 1.59 12.74
CA ARG A 469 17.18 1.87 12.36
C ARG A 469 18.11 1.73 13.57
N LYS A 470 17.75 2.34 14.71
CA LYS A 470 18.52 2.26 15.95
C LYS A 470 18.65 0.80 16.42
N ALA A 471 17.57 0.05 16.44
CA ALA A 471 17.58 -1.37 16.82
C ALA A 471 18.48 -2.23 15.91
N GLU A 472 18.45 -2.01 14.58
CA GLU A 472 19.34 -2.72 13.65
C GLU A 472 20.81 -2.40 13.91
N VAL A 473 21.14 -1.13 14.16
CA VAL A 473 22.50 -0.69 14.47
C VAL A 473 22.97 -1.28 15.80
N GLU A 474 22.13 -1.30 16.83
CA GLU A 474 22.46 -1.90 18.14
C GLU A 474 22.65 -3.41 18.06
N GLN A 475 21.83 -4.10 17.27
CA GLN A 475 21.98 -5.54 17.04
C GLN A 475 23.30 -5.89 16.34
N GLN A 476 23.79 -5.02 15.46
CA GLN A 476 25.08 -5.23 14.78
C GLN A 476 26.28 -4.82 15.63
N GLN A 477 26.10 -3.94 16.62
CA GLN A 477 27.15 -3.51 17.55
C GLN A 477 27.40 -4.49 18.71
N SER A 478 26.53 -5.48 18.92
CA SER A 478 26.69 -6.47 19.99
C SER A 478 27.83 -7.48 19.76
N GLU A 479 28.52 -7.45 18.63
CA GLU A 479 29.79 -8.12 18.45
C GLU A 479 30.89 -7.24 19.09
N GLU A 480 31.25 -7.57 20.32
CA GLU A 480 32.29 -6.92 21.14
C GLU A 480 33.65 -6.85 20.39
N GLY A 481 34.19 -5.68 20.22
CA GLY A 481 35.53 -5.48 19.66
C GLY A 481 35.82 -4.11 19.03
N PRO A 482 34.99 -3.63 18.05
CA PRO A 482 35.31 -2.41 17.32
C PRO A 482 35.26 -1.14 18.15
N ALA A 483 34.33 -1.04 19.12
CA ALA A 483 34.16 0.14 19.96
C ALA A 483 35.31 0.34 20.99
N GLU A 484 35.84 -0.75 21.52
CA GLU A 484 36.98 -0.70 22.46
C GLU A 484 38.26 -0.24 21.79
N VAL A 485 38.50 -0.70 20.55
CA VAL A 485 39.69 -0.28 19.77
C VAL A 485 39.60 1.22 19.45
N PHE A 486 38.41 1.73 19.13
CA PHE A 486 38.22 3.16 18.89
C PHE A 486 38.45 4.01 20.13
N GLN A 487 37.95 3.58 21.29
CA GLN A 487 38.24 4.26 22.55
C GLN A 487 39.71 4.24 22.93
N GLN A 488 40.45 3.16 22.63
CA GLN A 488 41.89 3.07 22.84
C GLN A 488 42.64 4.04 21.91
N LEU A 489 42.24 4.15 20.65
CA LEU A 489 42.79 5.12 19.68
C LEU A 489 42.60 6.57 20.14
N LEU A 490 41.41 6.93 20.61
CA LEU A 490 41.14 8.28 21.15
C LEU A 490 41.90 8.58 22.44
N LYS A 491 42.16 7.58 23.28
CA LYS A 491 42.95 7.71 24.49
C LYS A 491 44.47 7.83 24.21
N ALA A 492 44.91 7.18 23.12
CA ALA A 492 46.33 7.17 22.76
C ALA A 492 46.80 8.46 22.07
N ASP A 493 45.89 9.19 21.40
CA ASP A 493 46.23 10.42 20.67
C ASP A 493 45.28 11.57 21.01
N PRO A 494 45.75 12.57 21.81
CA PRO A 494 44.96 13.76 22.17
C PRO A 494 44.58 14.63 20.97
N THR A 495 45.30 14.56 19.84
CA THR A 495 44.97 15.31 18.63
C THR A 495 43.78 14.72 17.91
N LEU A 496 43.62 13.41 17.91
CA LEU A 496 42.42 12.72 17.44
C LEU A 496 41.19 13.08 18.31
N ALA A 497 41.37 13.13 19.64
CA ALA A 497 40.32 13.57 20.55
C ALA A 497 39.91 15.03 20.35
N ALA A 498 40.80 15.90 19.88
CA ALA A 498 40.52 17.30 19.56
C ALA A 498 39.70 17.49 18.27
N VAL A 499 39.70 16.52 17.35
CA VAL A 499 38.82 16.49 16.17
C VAL A 499 37.33 16.34 16.61
N PHE A 500 37.11 15.80 17.79
CA PHE A 500 35.81 15.55 18.43
C PHE A 500 35.49 16.53 19.56
N SER A 501 35.82 17.83 19.42
CA SER A 501 35.62 18.85 20.46
C SER A 501 34.17 18.93 20.96
N PRO A 502 33.94 19.17 22.30
CA PRO A 502 32.60 19.31 22.86
C PRO A 502 31.90 20.54 22.26
N GLY A 503 30.84 20.32 21.54
CA GLY A 503 30.04 21.33 20.85
C GLY A 503 29.75 21.01 19.41
N ASP A 504 30.46 20.10 18.78
CA ASP A 504 30.08 19.53 17.50
C ASP A 504 29.04 18.45 17.79
N ARG A 505 27.84 18.57 17.19
CA ARG A 505 26.73 17.59 17.32
C ARG A 505 27.05 16.29 16.60
N LEU A 506 28.02 15.55 17.13
CA LEU A 506 28.02 14.10 16.99
C LEU A 506 26.89 13.61 17.91
N SER A 507 25.92 12.91 17.36
CA SER A 507 24.75 12.42 18.10
C SER A 507 25.15 11.90 19.48
N THR A 508 24.95 12.69 20.53
CA THR A 508 25.06 12.22 21.88
C THR A 508 23.92 11.26 22.13
N THR A 509 24.20 9.96 22.12
CA THR A 509 23.33 9.01 22.79
C THR A 509 23.38 9.36 24.27
N THR A 510 22.38 10.08 24.75
CA THR A 510 21.99 9.99 26.16
C THR A 510 21.85 8.52 26.48
N GLY A 511 22.37 8.09 27.63
CA GLY A 511 22.34 6.72 28.15
C GLY A 511 20.91 6.11 28.04
N PRO A 512 20.72 4.82 28.39
CA PRO A 512 19.49 4.11 28.11
C PRO A 512 18.30 4.93 28.57
N ASN A 513 17.62 5.58 27.64
CA ASN A 513 16.27 6.05 27.89
C ASN A 513 15.49 4.80 28.28
N PRO A 514 14.75 4.80 29.38
CA PRO A 514 13.80 3.75 29.64
C PRO A 514 12.96 3.59 28.38
N SER A 515 12.75 2.37 27.94
CA SER A 515 11.86 2.05 26.83
C SER A 515 10.63 2.92 26.96
N PRO A 516 10.22 3.68 25.95
CA PRO A 516 9.01 4.48 26.07
C PRO A 516 7.90 3.54 26.44
N THR A 517 7.25 3.80 27.57
CA THR A 517 6.01 3.10 27.95
C THR A 517 5.08 3.22 26.75
N PRO A 518 4.47 2.12 26.30
CA PRO A 518 3.51 2.14 25.21
C PRO A 518 2.46 3.23 25.49
N PHE A 519 2.20 4.07 24.49
CA PHE A 519 1.15 5.09 24.64
C PHE A 519 -0.20 4.39 24.70
N VAL A 520 -0.84 4.44 25.87
CA VAL A 520 -2.20 3.94 26.06
C VAL A 520 -3.15 5.13 25.94
N GLY A 521 -3.70 5.31 24.73
CA GLY A 521 -4.68 6.36 24.47
C GLY A 521 -6.02 6.09 25.16
N ARG A 522 -6.71 7.15 25.58
CA ARG A 522 -8.07 7.09 26.15
C ARG A 522 -9.13 7.24 25.07
N LYS A 523 -10.28 6.65 25.26
CA LYS A 523 -11.42 6.84 24.35
C LYS A 523 -11.86 8.32 24.31
N PHE A 524 -11.83 9.02 25.43
CA PHE A 524 -12.14 10.45 25.56
C PHE A 524 -11.02 11.19 26.27
N PRO A 525 -10.69 12.45 25.89
CA PRO A 525 -9.56 13.20 26.44
C PRO A 525 -9.81 13.61 27.90
N ASN A 526 -8.75 13.58 28.71
CA ASN A 526 -8.75 14.34 29.96
C ASN A 526 -8.24 15.75 29.75
N PHE A 527 -7.47 15.98 28.69
CA PHE A 527 -6.95 17.29 28.33
C PHE A 527 -6.71 17.37 26.81
N PHE A 528 -6.83 18.59 26.31
CA PHE A 528 -6.35 19.00 24.99
C PHE A 528 -5.72 20.38 25.17
N ARG A 529 -4.42 20.53 24.92
CA ARG A 529 -3.70 21.76 25.18
C ARG A 529 -2.68 22.08 24.11
N LEU A 530 -2.42 23.36 23.92
CA LEU A 530 -1.45 23.87 22.99
C LEU A 530 -0.01 23.55 23.48
N LYS A 531 0.82 23.00 22.60
CA LYS A 531 2.22 22.67 22.87
C LYS A 531 3.17 23.67 22.23
N SER A 532 2.96 23.98 20.95
CA SER A 532 3.78 24.94 20.21
C SER A 532 2.90 25.68 19.18
N PRO A 533 2.77 27.01 19.28
CA PRO A 533 3.33 27.88 20.32
C PRO A 533 2.74 27.58 21.72
N LYS A 534 3.20 28.24 22.75
CA LYS A 534 2.55 28.16 24.09
C LYS A 534 1.21 28.89 24.06
N GLU A 535 0.33 28.55 25.02
CA GLU A 535 -0.98 29.18 25.18
C GLU A 535 -0.86 30.74 25.16
N GLY A 536 -1.65 31.39 24.31
CA GLY A 536 -1.58 32.82 24.06
C GLY A 536 -0.34 33.32 23.28
N GLY A 537 0.53 32.37 22.83
CA GLY A 537 1.75 32.70 22.10
C GLY A 537 1.51 32.96 20.60
N THR A 538 2.55 33.48 19.93
CA THR A 538 2.50 33.80 18.51
C THR A 538 3.30 32.79 17.68
N LYS A 539 2.74 32.34 16.55
CA LYS A 539 3.40 31.49 15.55
C LYS A 539 3.56 32.28 14.24
N GLY A 540 4.79 32.41 13.75
CA GLY A 540 5.07 32.98 12.43
C GLY A 540 4.59 32.02 11.32
N CYS A 541 3.95 32.58 10.30
CA CYS A 541 3.42 31.86 9.14
C CYS A 541 3.71 32.66 7.87
N PRO A 542 4.60 32.20 6.99
CA PRO A 542 4.88 32.89 5.72
C PRO A 542 3.64 32.93 4.84
N LEU A 543 3.46 34.02 4.08
CA LEU A 543 2.28 34.24 3.23
C LEU A 543 2.06 33.14 2.17
N ASN A 544 3.15 32.55 1.68
CA ASN A 544 3.12 31.53 0.62
C ASN A 544 3.24 30.10 1.13
N ARG A 545 3.26 29.86 2.45
CA ARG A 545 3.41 28.52 3.05
C ARG A 545 2.51 28.31 4.25
N THR A 546 2.27 27.06 4.58
CA THR A 546 1.60 26.68 5.82
C THR A 546 2.57 26.65 6.99
N CYS A 547 2.07 26.92 8.19
CA CYS A 547 2.81 26.74 9.43
C CYS A 547 2.17 25.67 10.31
N ARG A 548 2.98 24.85 10.97
CA ARG A 548 2.55 23.78 11.84
C ARG A 548 2.35 24.26 13.28
N VAL A 549 1.20 23.91 13.86
CA VAL A 549 0.88 24.12 15.28
C VAL A 549 0.68 22.77 15.94
N GLU A 550 1.30 22.57 17.11
CA GLU A 550 1.28 21.31 17.84
C GLU A 550 0.44 21.41 19.12
N PHE A 551 -0.39 20.39 19.36
CA PHE A 551 -1.18 20.21 20.58
C PHE A 551 -0.83 18.88 21.25
N GLU A 552 -1.11 18.75 22.54
CA GLU A 552 -0.99 17.53 23.32
C GLU A 552 -2.35 17.10 23.86
N THR A 553 -2.58 15.80 23.86
CA THR A 553 -3.78 15.16 24.38
C THR A 553 -3.46 13.73 24.84
N ASP A 554 -4.41 13.03 25.46
CA ASP A 554 -4.26 11.64 25.88
C ASP A 554 -5.26 10.69 25.19
N VAL A 555 -5.80 11.07 24.05
CA VAL A 555 -6.78 10.25 23.31
C VAL A 555 -6.13 9.28 22.32
N VAL A 556 -6.88 8.24 21.96
CA VAL A 556 -6.54 7.30 20.87
C VAL A 556 -6.42 8.01 19.52
N ASN A 557 -5.62 7.45 18.62
CA ASN A 557 -5.27 8.10 17.36
C ASN A 557 -6.44 8.32 16.40
N ASP A 558 -7.51 7.53 16.51
CA ASP A 558 -8.73 7.63 15.70
C ASP A 558 -9.80 8.58 16.28
N TYR A 559 -9.51 9.26 17.39
CA TYR A 559 -10.48 10.05 18.15
C TYR A 559 -11.35 11.00 17.33
N PHE A 560 -10.78 11.74 16.39
CA PHE A 560 -11.52 12.67 15.52
C PHE A 560 -12.21 12.00 14.32
N LYS A 561 -11.84 10.75 13.99
CA LYS A 561 -12.26 10.07 12.75
C LYS A 561 -13.00 8.75 12.97
N ARG A 562 -13.12 8.31 14.23
CA ARG A 562 -13.84 7.08 14.56
C ARG A 562 -15.35 7.25 14.35
N ALA A 563 -16.01 6.17 13.96
CA ALA A 563 -17.45 6.18 13.68
C ALA A 563 -18.33 6.23 14.95
N ASP A 564 -17.82 5.77 16.09
CA ASP A 564 -18.56 5.81 17.37
C ASP A 564 -18.08 6.98 18.21
N SER A 565 -18.96 7.98 18.40
CA SER A 565 -18.73 9.14 19.28
C SER A 565 -17.40 9.87 18.95
N PRO A 566 -17.20 10.37 17.71
CA PRO A 566 -15.99 11.09 17.34
C PRO A 566 -15.86 12.38 18.14
N GLY A 567 -14.62 12.82 18.35
CA GLY A 567 -14.33 14.16 18.83
C GLY A 567 -14.66 15.18 17.74
N ASN A 568 -15.19 16.33 18.14
CA ASN A 568 -15.44 17.46 17.26
C ASN A 568 -14.40 18.55 17.52
N ILE A 569 -13.73 18.99 16.46
CA ILE A 569 -12.77 20.10 16.51
C ILE A 569 -13.31 21.28 15.71
N VAL A 570 -13.32 22.45 16.33
CA VAL A 570 -13.74 23.69 15.71
C VAL A 570 -12.60 24.69 15.82
N ILE A 571 -12.27 25.31 14.69
CA ILE A 571 -11.22 26.30 14.58
C ILE A 571 -11.84 27.61 14.09
N ASP A 572 -11.52 28.69 14.79
CA ASP A 572 -12.00 30.03 14.50
C ASP A 572 -10.81 30.97 14.36
N PRO A 573 -10.62 31.62 13.22
CA PRO A 573 -11.39 31.58 11.97
C PRO A 573 -11.23 30.25 11.18
N PRO A 574 -12.31 29.74 10.56
CA PRO A 574 -12.30 28.41 9.91
C PRO A 574 -11.49 28.37 8.61
N ASN A 575 -11.24 29.51 7.98
CA ASN A 575 -10.50 29.63 6.71
C ASN A 575 -8.97 29.62 6.87
N LEU A 576 -8.47 29.43 8.08
CA LEU A 576 -7.01 29.42 8.33
C LEU A 576 -6.41 28.03 8.28
N ILE A 577 -7.22 26.96 8.26
CA ILE A 577 -6.72 25.61 8.07
C ILE A 577 -6.50 25.35 6.59
N GLU A 578 -5.27 24.97 6.26
CA GLU A 578 -4.92 24.45 4.94
C GLU A 578 -3.92 23.30 5.12
N GLY A 579 -4.27 22.12 4.64
CA GLY A 579 -3.51 20.91 4.81
C GLY A 579 -4.12 19.92 5.81
N GLY A 580 -3.47 18.78 5.97
CA GLY A 580 -3.93 17.72 6.86
C GLY A 580 -3.73 18.04 8.33
N SER A 581 -4.55 17.43 9.18
CA SER A 581 -4.34 17.38 10.62
C SER A 581 -4.07 15.95 11.08
N HIS A 582 -3.09 15.76 11.97
CA HIS A 582 -2.66 14.44 12.44
C HIS A 582 -2.78 14.32 13.95
N LEU A 583 -3.36 13.23 14.40
CA LEU A 583 -3.33 12.82 15.79
C LEU A 583 -2.53 11.52 15.93
N TRP A 584 -1.43 11.57 16.69
CA TRP A 584 -0.56 10.44 16.87
C TRP A 584 -0.02 10.36 18.30
N ASN A 585 -0.33 9.30 19.02
CA ASN A 585 0.16 9.01 20.36
C ASN A 585 0.16 10.23 21.29
N GLY A 586 -0.99 10.90 21.37
CA GLY A 586 -1.18 12.06 22.21
C GLY A 586 -0.65 13.38 21.65
N ARG A 587 -0.16 13.42 20.41
CA ARG A 587 0.23 14.63 19.72
C ARG A 587 -0.73 14.90 18.57
N PHE A 588 -1.37 16.05 18.57
CA PHE A 588 -2.19 16.53 17.47
C PHE A 588 -1.46 17.69 16.78
N GLU A 589 -1.30 17.59 15.47
CA GLU A 589 -0.67 18.60 14.63
C GLU A 589 -1.69 19.10 13.61
N ALA A 590 -1.75 20.43 13.44
CA ALA A 590 -2.58 21.07 12.43
C ALA A 590 -1.77 22.10 11.66
N HIS A 591 -2.03 22.18 10.35
CA HIS A 591 -1.38 23.12 9.46
C HIS A 591 -2.28 24.32 9.21
N PHE A 592 -1.74 25.51 9.41
CA PHE A 592 -2.43 26.78 9.25
C PHE A 592 -1.80 27.60 8.15
N ARG A 593 -2.61 28.35 7.43
CA ARG A 593 -2.19 29.33 6.46
C ARG A 593 -2.79 30.68 6.79
N VAL A 594 -2.00 31.72 6.75
CA VAL A 594 -2.53 33.11 6.78
C VAL A 594 -3.12 33.50 5.42
N PRO A 595 -4.16 34.33 5.35
CA PRO A 595 -4.69 34.83 4.08
C PRO A 595 -3.58 35.45 3.23
N TRP A 596 -3.59 35.14 1.94
CA TRP A 596 -2.55 35.61 0.99
C TRP A 596 -2.49 37.12 0.84
N ASP A 597 -3.58 37.83 1.17
CA ASP A 597 -3.73 39.29 1.15
C ASP A 597 -3.44 39.96 2.50
N ALA A 598 -2.98 39.17 3.49
CA ALA A 598 -2.65 39.74 4.80
C ALA A 598 -1.35 40.58 4.72
N GLU A 599 -1.34 41.74 5.35
CA GLU A 599 -0.12 42.54 5.47
C GLU A 599 0.90 41.86 6.38
N VAL A 600 2.19 41.89 5.97
CA VAL A 600 3.30 41.32 6.76
C VAL A 600 3.32 41.97 8.16
N GLY A 601 3.37 41.13 9.18
CA GLY A 601 3.32 41.54 10.58
C GLY A 601 1.91 41.52 11.19
N THR A 602 0.87 41.27 10.40
CA THR A 602 -0.51 41.15 10.92
C THR A 602 -0.60 39.98 11.88
N LEU A 603 -1.24 40.20 13.04
CA LEU A 603 -1.53 39.18 14.05
C LEU A 603 -2.98 38.73 13.92
N ILE A 604 -3.19 37.47 13.67
CA ILE A 604 -4.52 36.88 13.51
C ILE A 604 -4.76 35.98 14.73
N PRO A 605 -5.75 36.30 15.58
CA PRO A 605 -6.09 35.45 16.71
C PRO A 605 -6.76 34.16 16.23
N VAL A 606 -6.36 33.05 16.81
CA VAL A 606 -6.90 31.72 16.49
C VAL A 606 -7.38 31.05 17.77
N THR A 607 -8.57 30.50 17.72
CA THR A 607 -9.17 29.71 18.79
C THR A 607 -9.42 28.30 18.27
N VAL A 608 -8.91 27.32 18.98
CA VAL A 608 -9.16 25.89 18.69
C VAL A 608 -9.97 25.31 19.84
N SER A 609 -11.15 24.75 19.53
CA SER A 609 -12.06 24.16 20.50
C SER A 609 -12.29 22.69 20.18
N VAL A 610 -12.11 21.81 21.16
CA VAL A 610 -12.35 20.35 21.04
C VAL A 610 -13.43 19.93 22.02
N SER A 611 -14.47 19.27 21.52
CA SER A 611 -15.59 18.77 22.30
C SER A 611 -15.98 17.36 21.86
N ASP A 612 -16.69 16.65 22.72
CA ASP A 612 -17.24 15.32 22.44
C ASP A 612 -18.49 15.06 23.30
N VAL A 613 -19.06 13.84 23.19
CA VAL A 613 -20.26 13.46 23.93
C VAL A 613 -20.06 13.45 25.45
N MET A 614 -18.82 13.27 25.94
CA MET A 614 -18.49 13.29 27.36
C MET A 614 -18.08 14.70 27.84
N HIS A 615 -17.62 15.54 26.95
CA HIS A 615 -17.13 16.89 27.22
C HIS A 615 -17.90 17.92 26.37
N PRO A 616 -19.19 18.22 26.74
CA PRO A 616 -19.96 19.25 26.04
C PRO A 616 -19.36 20.65 26.23
N ASN A 617 -18.65 20.89 27.34
CA ASN A 617 -17.82 22.11 27.52
C ASN A 617 -16.49 21.86 26.84
N PRO A 618 -16.16 22.60 25.73
CA PRO A 618 -14.97 22.29 24.95
C PRO A 618 -13.67 22.60 25.70
N PHE A 619 -12.62 21.87 25.36
CA PHE A 619 -11.25 22.28 25.62
C PHE A 619 -10.91 23.39 24.63
N VAL A 620 -10.48 24.56 25.12
CA VAL A 620 -10.21 25.72 24.27
C VAL A 620 -8.74 26.11 24.38
N CYS A 621 -8.11 26.30 23.23
CA CYS A 621 -6.73 26.77 23.10
C CYS A 621 -6.71 28.09 22.29
N HIS A 622 -5.91 29.05 22.72
CA HIS A 622 -5.76 30.33 22.06
C HIS A 622 -4.30 30.60 21.67
N PHE A 623 -4.10 31.07 20.44
CA PHE A 623 -2.81 31.56 19.96
C PHE A 623 -2.98 32.57 18.85
N GLN A 624 -1.87 33.15 18.38
CA GLN A 624 -1.89 34.13 17.29
C GLN A 624 -1.01 33.62 16.14
N LEU A 625 -1.48 33.78 14.92
CA LEU A 625 -0.67 33.66 13.72
C LEU A 625 -0.16 35.04 13.32
N ARG A 626 1.14 35.12 13.03
CA ARG A 626 1.72 36.35 12.47
C ARG A 626 2.03 36.11 11.01
N ALA A 627 1.53 36.96 10.13
CA ALA A 627 1.88 36.97 8.74
C ALA A 627 3.38 37.33 8.57
N ASP A 628 4.20 36.41 8.17
CA ASP A 628 5.62 36.62 7.88
C ASP A 628 5.80 36.82 6.35
N PRO A 629 6.89 37.47 5.89
CA PRO A 629 7.18 37.66 4.48
C PRO A 629 7.17 36.31 3.72
N GLU A 630 6.85 36.38 2.43
CA GLU A 630 6.97 35.22 1.54
C GLU A 630 8.39 34.65 1.56
N VAL A 631 8.49 33.35 1.66
CA VAL A 631 9.76 32.64 1.52
C VAL A 631 9.95 32.37 0.03
N MET A 632 10.99 32.92 -0.58
CA MET A 632 11.36 32.60 -1.96
C MET A 632 11.66 31.10 -2.10
N GLU A 633 11.37 30.51 -3.27
CA GLU A 633 11.34 29.06 -3.53
C GLU A 633 12.66 28.28 -3.25
N ASP A 634 13.75 28.98 -2.87
CA ASP A 634 15.07 28.39 -2.69
C ASP A 634 15.46 28.08 -1.23
N GLN A 635 14.55 28.14 -0.25
CA GLN A 635 14.91 27.81 1.14
C GLN A 635 14.02 26.69 1.71
N PRO A 636 14.59 25.52 2.07
CA PRO A 636 13.89 24.53 2.86
C PRO A 636 13.61 25.11 4.26
N SER A 637 12.35 25.02 4.70
CA SER A 637 11.90 25.50 6.00
C SER A 637 12.74 24.93 7.13
N GLY A 638 13.68 25.75 7.61
CA GLY A 638 14.55 25.42 8.72
C GLY A 638 13.77 25.31 10.02
N SER A 639 14.13 24.27 10.74
CA SER A 639 13.82 24.01 12.12
C SER A 639 13.79 25.24 13.02
N SER A 640 12.77 25.27 13.88
CA SER A 640 12.63 26.17 15.03
C SER A 640 13.95 26.52 15.72
N SER A 641 14.30 27.80 15.72
CA SER A 641 15.33 28.37 16.59
C SER A 641 15.03 28.10 18.06
N ARG A 642 15.78 27.19 18.66
CA ARG A 642 15.89 27.11 20.12
C ARG A 642 16.73 28.30 20.58
N SER A 643 16.08 29.21 21.33
CA SER A 643 16.75 30.27 22.08
C SER A 643 17.85 29.65 22.95
N ALA A 644 19.08 30.07 22.72
CA ALA A 644 20.22 29.72 23.55
C ALA A 644 20.03 30.32 24.96
N GLN A 645 19.73 29.50 25.95
CA GLN A 645 19.95 29.88 27.35
C GLN A 645 21.43 29.96 27.61
N ARG A 646 21.88 31.14 28.03
CA ARG A 646 23.24 31.34 28.56
C ARG A 646 23.48 30.42 29.76
N PRO A 647 24.61 29.72 29.85
CA PRO A 647 24.91 28.91 31.01
C PRO A 647 25.31 29.83 32.20
N SER A 648 24.70 29.61 33.37
CA SER A 648 25.16 30.12 34.67
C SER A 648 26.51 29.51 35.03
N PRO A 649 27.40 30.26 35.65
CA PRO A 649 28.69 29.77 36.05
C PRO A 649 28.64 29.11 37.41
N ASN A 650 28.42 27.80 37.45
CA ASN A 650 28.82 27.02 38.64
C ASN A 650 29.28 25.64 38.18
N GLY A 651 30.53 25.40 38.43
CA GLY A 651 31.28 24.24 38.02
C GLY A 651 30.81 22.93 38.67
N ARG A 652 30.49 21.97 37.82
CA ARG A 652 30.74 20.56 38.07
C ARG A 652 31.28 19.97 36.79
N THR A 653 32.50 19.50 36.84
CA THR A 653 33.18 18.72 35.80
C THR A 653 32.39 17.44 35.56
N SER A 654 31.49 17.46 34.57
CA SER A 654 30.92 16.24 34.00
C SER A 654 31.95 15.64 33.04
N ARG A 655 32.35 14.40 33.30
CA ARG A 655 33.13 13.61 32.36
C ARG A 655 32.35 13.50 31.07
N VAL A 656 32.87 14.10 30.01
CA VAL A 656 32.33 13.95 28.66
C VAL A 656 32.68 12.54 28.20
N VAL A 657 31.69 11.69 28.08
CA VAL A 657 31.82 10.38 27.45
C VAL A 657 31.61 10.59 25.93
N LEU A 658 32.69 10.47 25.17
CA LEU A 658 32.64 10.50 23.70
C LEU A 658 31.96 9.23 23.23
N SER A 659 30.88 9.37 22.48
CA SER A 659 30.18 8.25 21.86
C SER A 659 30.83 7.84 20.53
N THR A 660 30.96 6.53 20.29
CA THR A 660 31.49 5.99 19.03
C THR A 660 30.56 6.30 17.87
N PRO A 661 31.10 6.67 16.67
CA PRO A 661 30.30 6.88 15.49
C PRO A 661 29.59 5.57 15.06
N LYS A 662 28.35 5.68 14.61
CA LYS A 662 27.57 4.54 14.14
C LYS A 662 28.03 4.13 12.75
N PHE A 663 28.45 2.88 12.60
CA PHE A 663 28.80 2.33 11.30
C PHE A 663 28.19 0.95 11.08
N ARG A 664 28.11 0.56 9.81
CA ARG A 664 27.60 -0.75 9.39
C ARG A 664 28.57 -1.41 8.43
N GLU A 665 28.91 -2.66 8.68
CA GLU A 665 29.63 -3.50 7.75
C GLU A 665 28.69 -3.98 6.63
N VAL A 666 29.11 -3.78 5.39
CA VAL A 666 28.38 -4.21 4.19
C VAL A 666 29.14 -5.36 3.54
N ARG A 667 28.47 -6.51 3.37
CA ARG A 667 29.03 -7.70 2.72
C ARG A 667 28.58 -7.80 1.25
N LYS A 668 29.31 -8.51 0.44
CA LYS A 668 28.99 -8.74 -0.98
C LYS A 668 27.59 -9.28 -1.19
N SER A 669 27.11 -10.15 -0.32
CA SER A 669 25.72 -10.69 -0.35
C SER A 669 24.63 -9.64 -0.10
N GLU A 670 25.03 -8.43 0.31
CA GLU A 670 24.13 -7.33 0.64
C GLU A 670 24.20 -6.16 -0.35
N TRP A 671 25.12 -6.16 -1.31
CA TRP A 671 25.33 -5.03 -2.23
C TRP A 671 24.07 -4.64 -2.99
N GLU A 672 23.33 -5.63 -3.49
CA GLU A 672 22.07 -5.43 -4.21
C GLU A 672 20.93 -4.83 -3.35
N LYS A 673 21.09 -4.81 -2.02
CA LYS A 673 20.09 -4.23 -1.11
C LYS A 673 20.17 -2.71 -1.02
N TYR A 674 21.23 -2.10 -1.55
CA TYR A 674 21.47 -0.67 -1.53
C TYR A 674 21.12 -0.03 -2.87
N SER A 675 20.69 1.23 -2.84
CA SER A 675 20.40 2.00 -4.05
C SER A 675 21.28 3.28 -4.07
N PRO A 676 22.17 3.41 -5.07
CA PRO A 676 22.59 2.39 -6.03
C PRO A 676 23.28 1.20 -5.34
N PRO A 677 23.37 0.00 -5.98
CA PRO A 677 24.12 -1.13 -5.43
C PRO A 677 25.57 -0.77 -5.14
N PHE A 678 26.18 -1.44 -4.12
CA PHE A 678 27.60 -1.30 -3.89
C PHE A 678 28.40 -1.96 -5.00
N THR A 679 29.59 -1.40 -5.30
CA THR A 679 30.54 -1.98 -6.24
C THR A 679 31.75 -2.55 -5.51
N PRO A 680 32.54 -3.44 -6.14
CA PRO A 680 33.78 -3.95 -5.54
C PRO A 680 34.81 -2.85 -5.20
N TYR A 681 34.73 -1.70 -5.83
CA TYR A 681 35.66 -0.57 -5.66
C TYR A 681 35.13 0.51 -4.73
N GLU A 682 33.89 0.39 -4.25
CA GLU A 682 33.31 1.27 -3.25
C GLU A 682 33.55 0.70 -1.87
N SER A 683 34.39 1.37 -1.09
CA SER A 683 34.83 0.90 0.24
C SER A 683 33.99 1.48 1.36
N ILE A 684 33.47 2.68 1.19
CA ILE A 684 32.63 3.36 2.18
C ILE A 684 31.57 4.19 1.46
N ARG A 685 30.37 4.26 2.06
CA ARG A 685 29.30 5.18 1.69
C ARG A 685 28.76 5.88 2.92
N ILE A 686 28.79 7.20 2.91
CA ILE A 686 28.31 8.04 4.00
C ILE A 686 26.95 8.60 3.60
N LYS A 687 25.98 8.52 4.49
CA LYS A 687 24.63 9.05 4.31
C LYS A 687 24.26 9.95 5.46
N ASN A 688 23.52 11.03 5.19
CA ASN A 688 22.93 11.85 6.24
C ASN A 688 21.87 11.03 7.00
N ASP A 689 21.87 11.09 8.32
CA ASP A 689 20.96 10.34 9.17
C ASP A 689 19.60 11.03 9.37
N GLY A 690 19.40 12.20 8.77
CA GLY A 690 18.20 13.00 8.92
C GLY A 690 18.02 13.67 10.28
N GLN A 691 19.01 13.54 11.18
CA GLN A 691 19.03 14.17 12.52
C GLN A 691 20.22 15.11 12.73
N GLY A 692 20.93 15.44 11.64
CA GLY A 692 22.16 16.23 11.68
C GLY A 692 23.40 15.42 12.00
N GLY A 693 23.36 14.08 11.85
CA GLY A 693 24.47 13.15 11.94
C GLY A 693 24.62 12.34 10.65
N TYR A 694 25.60 11.39 10.66
CA TYR A 694 25.94 10.59 9.50
C TYR A 694 25.98 9.10 9.82
N ASP A 695 25.51 8.27 8.86
CA ASP A 695 25.68 6.82 8.85
C ASP A 695 26.84 6.42 7.95
N TYR A 696 27.73 5.58 8.47
CA TYR A 696 28.90 5.08 7.76
C TYR A 696 28.66 3.62 7.35
N LEU A 697 28.56 3.36 6.05
CA LEU A 697 28.39 2.02 5.48
C LEU A 697 29.73 1.58 4.92
N VAL A 698 30.42 0.65 5.59
CA VAL A 698 31.77 0.21 5.19
C VAL A 698 31.70 -1.15 4.51
N ASN A 699 32.11 -1.21 3.25
CA ASN A 699 32.15 -2.44 2.45
C ASN A 699 33.37 -3.30 2.82
N ILE A 700 33.16 -4.32 3.64
CA ILE A 700 34.21 -5.23 4.09
C ILE A 700 34.62 -6.27 3.04
N ASP A 701 33.88 -6.39 1.93
CA ASP A 701 34.22 -7.19 0.77
C ASP A 701 34.70 -6.35 -0.41
N SER A 702 35.16 -5.11 -0.14
CA SER A 702 35.77 -4.29 -1.18
C SER A 702 37.03 -4.92 -1.73
N ALA A 703 37.33 -4.69 -3.01
CA ALA A 703 38.49 -5.26 -3.69
C ALA A 703 39.81 -4.92 -2.98
N PHE A 704 39.88 -3.74 -2.36
CA PHE A 704 41.08 -3.26 -1.65
C PHE A 704 41.33 -4.06 -0.37
N LEU A 705 40.28 -4.25 0.47
CA LEU A 705 40.41 -5.00 1.71
C LEU A 705 40.60 -6.52 1.44
N VAL A 706 39.80 -7.08 0.50
CA VAL A 706 39.89 -8.52 0.15
C VAL A 706 41.26 -8.88 -0.41
N ARG A 707 41.88 -8.01 -1.21
CA ARG A 707 43.25 -8.20 -1.72
C ARG A 707 44.27 -8.34 -0.59
N GLU A 708 44.11 -7.55 0.46
CA GLU A 708 45.03 -7.58 1.60
C GLU A 708 44.83 -8.80 2.52
N LEU A 709 43.55 -9.17 2.72
CA LEU A 709 43.22 -10.34 3.57
C LEU A 709 43.57 -11.69 2.90
N LYS A 710 43.86 -11.71 1.60
CA LYS A 710 44.29 -12.94 0.87
C LYS A 710 45.80 -13.20 0.98
N GLN A 711 46.57 -12.31 1.54
CA GLN A 711 48.01 -12.54 1.74
C GLN A 711 48.24 -13.30 3.05
N PRO A 712 48.95 -14.47 3.05
CA PRO A 712 49.02 -15.36 4.20
C PRO A 712 50.06 -14.85 5.22
N LYS A 713 49.59 -14.16 6.26
CA LYS A 713 50.22 -14.13 7.57
C LYS A 713 49.17 -14.47 8.60
N GLU A 714 49.26 -15.65 9.18
CA GLU A 714 48.39 -16.09 10.27
C GLU A 714 48.44 -15.10 11.41
N ASN A 715 47.26 -14.58 11.85
CA ASN A 715 46.96 -13.63 12.92
C ASN A 715 46.84 -12.13 12.60
N GLU A 716 47.00 -11.63 11.37
CA GLU A 716 46.88 -10.19 11.09
C GLU A 716 45.52 -9.77 10.46
N GLY A 717 44.62 -10.68 10.14
CA GLY A 717 43.40 -10.38 9.41
C GLY A 717 42.41 -9.47 10.14
N GLN A 718 42.21 -9.68 11.44
CA GLN A 718 41.27 -8.87 12.24
C GLN A 718 41.82 -7.46 12.50
N PRO A 719 43.07 -7.26 12.90
CA PRO A 719 43.65 -5.92 13.06
C PRO A 719 43.60 -5.08 11.77
N VAL A 720 43.91 -5.67 10.61
CA VAL A 720 43.88 -5.00 9.30
C VAL A 720 42.44 -4.56 8.93
N LYS A 721 41.47 -5.43 9.17
CA LYS A 721 40.04 -5.11 8.92
C LYS A 721 39.58 -3.93 9.79
N LEU A 722 39.85 -3.97 11.10
CA LEU A 722 39.47 -2.92 12.04
C LEU A 722 40.13 -1.59 11.69
N TRP A 723 41.44 -1.62 11.36
CA TRP A 723 42.16 -0.45 10.94
C TRP A 723 41.60 0.18 9.65
N PHE A 724 41.21 -0.65 8.67
CA PHE A 724 40.58 -0.20 7.44
C PHE A 724 39.26 0.51 7.74
N ILE A 725 38.39 -0.10 8.55
CA ILE A 725 37.11 0.45 8.94
C ILE A 725 37.28 1.80 9.62
N TRP A 726 38.07 1.86 10.67
CA TRP A 726 38.26 3.08 11.46
C TRP A 726 39.04 4.15 10.72
N GLY A 727 40.00 3.76 9.89
CA GLY A 727 40.74 4.70 9.06
C GLY A 727 39.83 5.47 8.10
N LEU A 728 38.91 4.77 7.45
CA LEU A 728 37.91 5.39 6.54
C LEU A 728 36.91 6.26 7.31
N ILE A 729 36.41 5.78 8.44
CA ILE A 729 35.42 6.53 9.24
C ILE A 729 36.07 7.82 9.80
N LEU A 730 37.28 7.73 10.34
CA LEU A 730 38.01 8.90 10.87
C LEU A 730 38.34 9.92 9.78
N ALA A 731 38.72 9.44 8.58
CA ALA A 731 38.97 10.33 7.43
C ALA A 731 37.69 11.07 7.02
N ALA A 732 36.59 10.35 6.94
CA ALA A 732 35.29 10.93 6.62
C ALA A 732 34.84 11.97 7.64
N MET A 733 34.95 11.65 8.93
CA MET A 733 34.61 12.56 10.01
C MET A 733 35.51 13.81 10.01
N GLY A 734 36.82 13.62 9.76
CA GLY A 734 37.76 14.73 9.64
C GLY A 734 37.36 15.71 8.52
N MET A 735 37.00 15.20 7.36
CA MET A 735 36.57 16.03 6.22
C MET A 735 35.26 16.76 6.51
N LEU A 736 34.24 16.08 7.07
CA LEU A 736 32.97 16.67 7.44
C LEU A 736 33.10 17.76 8.50
N ASN A 737 33.94 17.52 9.54
CA ASN A 737 34.21 18.52 10.57
C ASN A 737 35.02 19.71 10.05
N HIS A 738 35.94 19.49 9.11
CA HIS A 738 36.70 20.58 8.53
C HIS A 738 35.81 21.55 7.77
N ASP A 739 34.90 21.04 6.97
CA ASP A 739 33.91 21.86 6.25
C ASP A 739 33.06 22.69 7.23
N GLN A 740 32.52 22.09 8.26
CA GLN A 740 31.75 22.79 9.30
C GLN A 740 32.55 23.88 10.00
N ARG A 741 33.86 23.67 10.22
CA ARG A 741 34.76 24.70 10.79
C ARG A 741 34.93 25.86 9.83
N LEU A 742 35.14 25.58 8.55
CA LEU A 742 35.27 26.62 7.52
C LEU A 742 34.00 27.47 7.41
N VAL A 743 32.83 26.87 7.43
CA VAL A 743 31.54 27.57 7.43
C VAL A 743 31.42 28.47 8.68
N ARG A 744 31.79 27.97 9.87
CA ARG A 744 31.74 28.76 11.11
C ARG A 744 32.76 29.91 11.11
N GLU A 745 33.95 29.73 10.58
CA GLU A 745 34.98 30.78 10.49
C GLU A 745 34.56 31.87 9.47
N ARG A 746 34.01 31.47 8.32
CA ARG A 746 33.48 32.44 7.33
C ARG A 746 32.34 33.24 7.90
N ALA A 747 31.43 32.65 8.65
CA ALA A 747 30.34 33.33 9.34
C ALA A 747 30.83 34.31 10.40
N LYS A 748 31.95 34.06 11.09
CA LYS A 748 32.58 34.97 12.05
C LYS A 748 33.25 36.16 11.39
N LEU A 749 33.71 36.04 10.15
CA LEU A 749 34.40 37.08 9.40
C LEU A 749 33.45 38.07 8.73
N GLY A 750 32.13 37.95 8.92
CA GLY A 750 31.13 38.93 8.45
C GLY A 750 31.05 39.12 6.93
N LYS A 751 31.56 38.17 6.16
CA LYS A 751 31.36 38.14 4.73
C LYS A 751 30.00 37.45 4.47
N GLN A 752 28.96 38.25 4.37
CA GLN A 752 27.70 37.83 3.73
C GLN A 752 27.98 37.70 2.24
N ASP A 753 28.44 36.57 1.78
CA ASP A 753 28.18 36.12 0.43
C ASP A 753 26.80 35.49 0.46
N ASP A 754 25.86 36.00 -0.31
CA ASP A 754 24.46 35.54 -0.39
C ASP A 754 24.29 34.09 -0.91
N ASP A 755 25.40 33.40 -1.20
CA ASP A 755 25.43 32.03 -1.75
C ASP A 755 25.73 30.92 -0.71
N LEU A 756 25.70 31.21 0.61
CA LEU A 756 26.14 30.24 1.63
C LEU A 756 25.09 29.91 2.70
N THR A 757 23.84 29.73 2.32
CA THR A 757 22.92 28.93 3.11
C THR A 757 23.17 27.45 2.79
N PRO A 758 23.22 26.50 3.77
CA PRO A 758 23.30 25.07 3.50
C PRO A 758 22.01 24.67 2.77
N SER A 759 22.09 24.62 1.45
CA SER A 759 21.02 24.03 0.65
C SER A 759 21.11 22.51 0.75
N GLU A 760 20.00 21.76 0.65
CA GLU A 760 20.05 20.29 0.55
C GLU A 760 20.94 19.85 -0.62
N GLU A 761 21.11 20.67 -1.60
CA GLU A 761 22.01 20.49 -2.75
C GLU A 761 23.47 20.63 -2.34
N GLY A 762 23.82 21.62 -1.50
CA GLY A 762 25.18 21.80 -0.96
C GLY A 762 25.58 20.65 -0.02
N ASP A 763 24.68 20.15 0.83
CA ASP A 763 24.94 18.99 1.69
C ASP A 763 25.09 17.69 0.88
N ARG A 764 24.37 17.53 -0.22
CA ARG A 764 24.53 16.40 -1.14
C ARG A 764 25.87 16.45 -1.86
N ASP A 765 26.25 17.62 -2.34
CA ASP A 765 27.53 17.82 -3.03
C ASP A 765 28.71 17.56 -2.10
N LEU A 766 28.66 18.04 -0.86
CA LEU A 766 29.65 17.75 0.18
C LEU A 766 29.74 16.25 0.46
N LEU A 767 28.62 15.56 0.69
CA LEU A 767 28.61 14.12 0.96
C LEU A 767 29.15 13.32 -0.24
N GLU A 768 28.85 13.72 -1.45
CA GLU A 768 29.36 13.08 -2.66
C GLU A 768 30.88 13.25 -2.78
N GLN A 769 31.39 14.45 -2.51
CA GLN A 769 32.83 14.74 -2.48
C GLN A 769 33.54 13.95 -1.37
N VAL A 770 32.99 13.89 -0.16
CA VAL A 770 33.56 13.11 0.96
C VAL A 770 33.54 11.62 0.66
N ASN A 771 32.45 11.10 0.08
CA ASN A 771 32.37 9.71 -0.37
C ASN A 771 33.44 9.39 -1.43
N LEU A 772 33.61 10.26 -2.41
CA LEU A 772 34.62 10.10 -3.45
C LEU A 772 36.03 10.10 -2.87
N ALA A 773 36.35 11.07 -2.00
CA ALA A 773 37.65 11.19 -1.36
C ALA A 773 37.97 10.00 -0.45
N CYS A 774 37.01 9.52 0.35
CA CYS A 774 37.20 8.37 1.22
C CYS A 774 37.39 7.07 0.44
N ASN A 775 36.68 6.89 -0.68
CA ASN A 775 36.88 5.74 -1.56
C ASN A 775 38.25 5.77 -2.25
N GLY A 776 38.72 6.95 -2.67
CA GLY A 776 40.10 7.13 -3.15
C GLY A 776 41.15 6.86 -2.10
N LEU A 777 40.92 7.30 -0.86
CA LEU A 777 41.82 7.01 0.27
C LEU A 777 41.89 5.52 0.57
N ALA A 778 40.82 4.77 0.45
CA ALA A 778 40.78 3.33 0.70
C ALA A 778 41.79 2.54 -0.14
N GLU A 779 42.11 3.01 -1.34
CA GLU A 779 43.07 2.41 -2.26
C GLU A 779 44.52 2.49 -1.69
N THR A 780 44.86 3.56 -1.01
CA THR A 780 46.25 3.86 -0.52
C THR A 780 46.42 3.57 0.96
N LEU A 781 45.35 3.50 1.72
CA LEU A 781 45.35 3.43 3.19
C LEU A 781 46.19 2.25 3.72
N ILE A 782 45.94 1.05 3.22
CA ILE A 782 46.65 -0.17 3.67
C ILE A 782 48.10 -0.20 3.15
N PRO A 783 48.36 0.05 1.84
CA PRO A 783 49.73 0.06 1.31
C PRO A 783 50.67 1.04 2.03
N VAL A 784 50.20 2.27 2.33
CA VAL A 784 51.00 3.28 3.02
C VAL A 784 51.33 2.83 4.45
N THR A 785 50.39 2.24 5.18
CA THR A 785 50.63 1.76 6.54
C THR A 785 51.61 0.59 6.55
N ARG A 786 51.51 -0.31 5.57
CA ARG A 786 52.45 -1.43 5.43
C ARG A 786 53.87 -0.90 5.16
N LEU A 787 54.00 0.05 4.26
CA LEU A 787 55.28 0.67 3.97
C LEU A 787 55.90 1.32 5.24
N TYR A 788 55.09 2.08 5.99
CA TYR A 788 55.56 2.69 7.24
C TYR A 788 56.01 1.65 8.28
N ARG A 789 55.27 0.53 8.45
CA ARG A 789 55.66 -0.55 9.37
C ARG A 789 56.96 -1.23 8.94
N ASN A 790 57.13 -1.54 7.67
CA ASN A 790 58.36 -2.13 7.13
C ASN A 790 59.55 -1.19 7.27
N LEU A 791 59.38 0.12 7.13
CA LEU A 791 60.42 1.10 7.36
C LEU A 791 60.82 1.18 8.84
N ARG A 792 59.87 1.04 9.77
CA ARG A 792 60.15 1.07 11.20
C ARG A 792 60.81 -0.23 11.65
N GLU A 793 60.38 -1.41 11.20
CA GLU A 793 60.98 -2.71 11.50
C GLU A 793 62.40 -2.84 10.93
N ASN A 794 62.75 -2.14 9.88
CA ASN A 794 64.11 -2.08 9.32
C ASN A 794 65.00 -1.01 9.96
N SER A 795 64.43 -0.14 10.83
CA SER A 795 65.18 0.89 11.53
C SER A 795 65.38 0.60 13.02
N GLU A 796 64.80 -0.47 13.54
CA GLU A 796 65.11 -1.13 14.81
C GLU A 796 66.00 -2.35 14.56
#